data_b9fed74ea53fea050473fba631138c74
#
_entry.id   b9fed74ea53fea050473fba631138c74
#
_cell.length_a   1.000
_cell.length_b   1.000
_cell.length_c   1.000
_cell.angle_alpha   90.00
_cell.angle_beta   90.00
_cell.angle_gamma   90.00
#
_symmetry.space_group_name_H-M   'P 1'
#
loop_
_entity.id
_entity.type
_entity.pdbx_description
1 polymer ?
#
loop_
_entity_poly.entity_id
_entity_poly.type
_entity_poly.pdbx_seq_one_letter_code
_entity_poly.pdbx_strand_id
1 'polypeptide(L)'
;MIRSYTSSYQKPTLWVEILITLFGIAGVLLFLAYYETAFPDASVDVTLSRGQAEQIAARQLQDLGYILEGYEFALSFSSDSQAAYYLQRTLGVEDYNKRLATEHWPIYYWSARWFKPLQKEEFRVYLAPSGDFLGMHHILPEDRPGAQISQTDAQAIAESFLSQRMGWQPDIWERVEASSQTQPGGRVDHTFAWKSNNFSAGEGELRHSITIQGDQVGYAGHYIKVPEAFTRQYASERNVAGFINNIAYLVIVLGSMMVALVAIGLSRPEASRAVLPALLVAGVSLAAYLNSIPLYKSSYSTTEAYSLFWVNRMIGIAFAVLFSAIQTFILLVGAQSLSRFVWPLQDRILARGQDRWLDFSRSAWRGLMLGGVQLAYVALFYTFTANLLGWWSPATSEYSDIFATPLPFFYAFNAGLSASIIEELSIRFLGLGFLLWLFGGKHRWLAVLIPALFWAFAHTGYVTSPIYARGVELTVVGLFLGYIFLKFDLLTTIVSHFTYNMVVTGIALLRSSEEYYRISGWVVIFALVLPLLPGIVVLLRRGLRTEPPIVEHLVISLFEDSDLRQLCGLPIKTDWHILSRQGNRTILCLRAGQEIVGVVTGYLDMTMGHIDGIYVAPRWRRQYWGTRLLDVIEEELKTCGASEVRVLVRPNEHRARSFLHNQFWSTGVHVLTRVEKKQSFKASMKNLLSELKKEKPGDYELELPRNLE
;
A
#
# COMPACT_ATOMS: atom_id res chain seq x y z
N MET A 1 -19.27 -42.02 -1.40
CA MET A 1 -18.16 -41.45 -0.60
C MET A 1 -18.61 -40.12 -0.04
N ILE A 2 -19.00 -40.05 1.23
CA ILE A 2 -19.47 -38.80 1.86
C ILE A 2 -18.25 -37.88 2.05
N ARG A 3 -18.08 -36.90 1.17
CA ARG A 3 -17.10 -35.83 1.40
C ARG A 3 -17.77 -34.79 2.30
N SER A 4 -17.39 -34.78 3.58
CA SER A 4 -17.75 -33.67 4.48
C SER A 4 -17.05 -32.40 4.01
N TYR A 5 -17.80 -31.46 3.45
CA TYR A 5 -17.29 -30.16 3.09
C TYR A 5 -17.54 -29.21 4.26
N THR A 6 -16.53 -29.03 5.09
CA THR A 6 -16.58 -28.03 6.15
C THR A 6 -16.27 -26.66 5.59
N SER A 7 -17.05 -25.64 5.95
CA SER A 7 -16.65 -24.25 5.73
C SER A 7 -15.31 -24.02 6.42
N SER A 8 -14.31 -23.53 5.70
CA SER A 8 -12.99 -23.23 6.29
C SER A 8 -13.04 -22.00 7.22
N TYR A 9 -14.10 -21.21 7.14
CA TYR A 9 -14.27 -20.04 7.99
C TYR A 9 -15.00 -20.44 9.28
N GLN A 10 -14.23 -20.52 10.34
CA GLN A 10 -14.76 -20.55 11.71
C GLN A 10 -14.73 -19.13 12.26
N LYS A 11 -15.90 -18.60 12.69
CA LYS A 11 -15.90 -17.34 13.44
C LYS A 11 -14.95 -17.51 14.64
N PRO A 12 -14.01 -16.59 14.86
CA PRO A 12 -13.12 -16.66 16.00
C PRO A 12 -13.94 -16.72 17.29
N THR A 13 -13.50 -17.54 18.24
CA THR A 13 -14.10 -17.58 19.57
C THR A 13 -13.86 -16.26 20.30
N LEU A 14 -14.70 -15.93 21.26
CA LEU A 14 -14.53 -14.71 22.07
C LEU A 14 -13.13 -14.61 22.67
N TRP A 15 -12.55 -15.71 23.13
CA TRP A 15 -11.20 -15.75 23.68
C TRP A 15 -10.13 -15.34 22.66
N VAL A 16 -10.27 -15.73 21.40
CA VAL A 16 -9.35 -15.31 20.33
C VAL A 16 -9.44 -13.80 20.10
N GLU A 17 -10.64 -13.23 20.11
CA GLU A 17 -10.85 -11.78 19.97
C GLU A 17 -10.24 -11.01 21.16
N ILE A 18 -10.41 -11.52 22.38
CA ILE A 18 -9.80 -10.93 23.59
C ILE A 18 -8.25 -10.98 23.48
N LEU A 19 -7.68 -12.11 23.11
CA LEU A 19 -6.23 -12.25 22.95
C LEU A 19 -5.69 -11.30 21.88
N ILE A 20 -6.34 -11.23 20.71
CA ILE A 20 -5.95 -10.29 19.65
C ILE A 20 -5.98 -8.86 20.17
N THR A 21 -7.00 -8.49 20.93
CA THR A 21 -7.13 -7.14 21.50
C THR A 21 -6.01 -6.86 22.50
N LEU A 22 -5.73 -7.78 23.42
CA LEU A 22 -4.63 -7.62 24.40
C LEU A 22 -3.26 -7.52 23.74
N PHE A 23 -2.98 -8.40 22.77
CA PHE A 23 -1.72 -8.33 22.01
C PHE A 23 -1.60 -7.06 21.17
N GLY A 24 -2.70 -6.59 20.58
CA GLY A 24 -2.72 -5.34 19.82
C GLY A 24 -2.40 -4.13 20.69
N ILE A 25 -3.04 -4.01 21.88
CA ILE A 25 -2.79 -2.93 22.83
C ILE A 25 -1.33 -3.01 23.34
N ALA A 26 -0.89 -4.20 23.77
CA ALA A 26 0.50 -4.40 24.19
C ALA A 26 1.49 -4.05 23.07
N GLY A 27 1.13 -4.37 21.83
CA GLY A 27 1.92 -4.04 20.65
C GLY A 27 2.09 -2.54 20.43
N VAL A 28 1.02 -1.76 20.56
CA VAL A 28 1.11 -0.29 20.48
C VAL A 28 1.98 0.27 21.61
N LEU A 29 1.83 -0.24 22.83
CA LEU A 29 2.64 0.21 23.98
C LEU A 29 4.13 -0.11 23.78
N LEU A 30 4.45 -1.31 23.26
CA LEU A 30 5.82 -1.69 22.92
C LEU A 30 6.39 -0.81 21.79
N PHE A 31 5.61 -0.55 20.74
CA PHE A 31 6.03 0.35 19.67
C PHE A 31 6.40 1.73 20.21
N LEU A 32 5.55 2.32 21.05
CA LEU A 32 5.81 3.63 21.64
C LEU A 32 7.05 3.63 22.57
N ALA A 33 7.25 2.53 23.32
CA ALA A 33 8.40 2.39 24.23
C ALA A 33 9.74 2.25 23.49
N TYR A 34 9.75 1.60 22.33
CA TYR A 34 10.97 1.32 21.56
C TYR A 34 11.14 2.20 20.32
N TYR A 35 10.24 3.16 20.08
CA TYR A 35 10.25 3.99 18.87
C TYR A 35 11.57 4.75 18.70
N GLU A 36 12.07 5.40 19.74
CA GLU A 36 13.30 6.22 19.68
C GLU A 36 14.58 5.39 19.55
N THR A 37 14.56 4.15 20.04
CA THR A 37 15.71 3.24 19.89
C THR A 37 15.71 2.49 18.57
N ALA A 38 14.52 2.29 17.98
CA ALA A 38 14.35 1.53 16.74
C ALA A 38 14.56 2.40 15.49
N PHE A 39 14.17 3.68 15.56
CA PHE A 39 14.14 4.54 14.38
C PHE A 39 15.09 5.74 14.54
N PRO A 40 16.04 5.90 13.61
CA PRO A 40 16.76 7.14 13.44
C PRO A 40 15.75 8.27 13.21
N ASP A 41 16.15 9.49 13.52
CA ASP A 41 15.34 10.69 13.32
C ASP A 41 14.07 10.77 14.20
N ALA A 42 13.87 9.81 15.12
CA ALA A 42 12.79 9.88 16.10
C ALA A 42 12.90 11.12 17.02
N SER A 43 14.07 11.73 17.08
CA SER A 43 14.34 12.97 17.83
C SER A 43 14.00 14.25 17.07
N VAL A 44 13.65 14.16 15.79
CA VAL A 44 13.33 15.34 14.97
C VAL A 44 11.99 15.93 15.38
N ASP A 45 12.02 17.17 15.82
CA ASP A 45 10.84 17.98 16.13
C ASP A 45 10.71 19.11 15.11
N VAL A 46 9.59 19.12 14.37
CA VAL A 46 9.24 20.20 13.44
C VAL A 46 8.37 21.19 14.18
N THR A 47 8.96 22.33 14.59
CA THR A 47 8.32 23.33 15.44
C THR A 47 7.64 24.45 14.66
N LEU A 48 7.80 24.48 13.34
CA LEU A 48 7.21 25.49 12.45
C LEU A 48 6.17 24.90 11.53
N SER A 49 5.03 25.55 11.47
CA SER A 49 4.09 25.32 10.38
C SER A 49 4.66 25.82 9.05
N ARG A 50 4.09 25.30 7.94
CA ARG A 50 4.42 25.73 6.59
C ARG A 50 4.36 27.25 6.41
N GLY A 51 3.33 27.91 6.97
CA GLY A 51 3.14 29.36 6.86
C GLY A 51 4.18 30.15 7.66
N GLN A 52 4.58 29.67 8.84
CA GLN A 52 5.64 30.31 9.63
C GLN A 52 7.00 30.16 8.93
N ALA A 53 7.32 28.99 8.38
CA ALA A 53 8.55 28.78 7.61
C ALA A 53 8.64 29.72 6.41
N GLU A 54 7.53 29.92 5.66
CA GLU A 54 7.45 30.87 4.56
C GLU A 54 7.76 32.30 5.03
N GLN A 55 7.12 32.75 6.12
CA GLN A 55 7.30 34.11 6.65
C GLN A 55 8.73 34.36 7.13
N ILE A 56 9.32 33.38 7.83
CA ILE A 56 10.71 33.51 8.33
C ILE A 56 11.68 33.56 7.14
N ALA A 57 11.52 32.66 6.16
CA ALA A 57 12.38 32.63 4.99
C ALA A 57 12.27 33.92 4.13
N ALA A 58 11.06 34.47 3.98
CA ALA A 58 10.85 35.73 3.28
C ALA A 58 11.55 36.90 4.01
N ARG A 59 11.46 36.97 5.33
CA ARG A 59 12.15 38.00 6.14
C ARG A 59 13.66 37.92 5.97
N GLN A 60 14.26 36.72 5.91
CA GLN A 60 15.70 36.57 5.69
C GLN A 60 16.17 37.24 4.39
N LEU A 61 15.39 37.13 3.31
CA LEU A 61 15.71 37.79 2.04
C LEU A 61 15.42 39.29 2.07
N GLN A 62 14.31 39.72 2.69
CA GLN A 62 13.96 41.14 2.85
C GLN A 62 15.02 41.92 3.68
N ASP A 63 15.53 41.32 4.74
CA ASP A 63 16.60 41.88 5.57
C ASP A 63 17.92 42.05 4.80
N LEU A 64 18.11 41.29 3.72
CA LEU A 64 19.21 41.41 2.78
C LEU A 64 18.90 42.39 1.64
N GLY A 65 17.73 43.06 1.65
CA GLY A 65 17.33 44.08 0.69
C GLY A 65 16.68 43.51 -0.60
N TYR A 66 16.35 42.20 -0.65
CA TYR A 66 15.70 41.63 -1.83
C TYR A 66 14.20 41.88 -1.84
N ILE A 67 13.65 42.18 -3.04
CA ILE A 67 12.22 42.40 -3.29
C ILE A 67 11.67 41.14 -3.93
N LEU A 68 10.69 40.52 -3.27
CA LEU A 68 10.08 39.25 -3.68
C LEU A 68 8.79 39.43 -4.51
N GLU A 69 8.40 40.67 -4.78
CA GLU A 69 7.18 40.96 -5.57
C GLU A 69 7.32 40.43 -7.00
N GLY A 70 6.29 39.75 -7.48
CA GLY A 70 6.24 39.15 -8.81
C GLY A 70 7.00 37.82 -8.94
N TYR A 71 7.54 37.26 -7.84
CA TYR A 71 8.07 35.90 -7.82
C TYR A 71 6.99 34.89 -7.44
N GLU A 72 7.03 33.72 -8.06
CA GLU A 72 6.30 32.54 -7.65
C GLU A 72 6.99 31.91 -6.43
N PHE A 73 6.21 31.44 -5.46
CA PHE A 73 6.72 30.82 -4.24
C PHE A 73 6.48 29.33 -4.22
N ALA A 74 7.45 28.55 -3.74
CA ALA A 74 7.33 27.12 -3.44
C ALA A 74 8.06 26.81 -2.13
N LEU A 75 7.51 25.85 -1.36
CA LEU A 75 8.10 25.40 -0.11
C LEU A 75 8.05 23.87 -0.05
N SER A 76 9.18 23.25 0.32
CA SER A 76 9.30 21.83 0.62
C SER A 76 10.00 21.65 1.97
N PHE A 77 9.77 20.50 2.59
CA PHE A 77 10.54 20.02 3.73
C PHE A 77 11.38 18.84 3.26
N SER A 78 12.68 18.89 3.46
CA SER A 78 13.64 17.95 2.85
C SER A 78 14.65 17.46 3.88
N SER A 79 15.38 16.40 3.52
CA SER A 79 16.50 15.90 4.31
C SER A 79 17.71 15.57 3.43
N ASP A 80 18.90 15.72 4.00
CA ASP A 80 20.11 15.16 3.42
C ASP A 80 20.24 13.69 3.82
N SER A 81 19.56 12.84 3.04
CA SER A 81 19.48 11.38 3.29
C SER A 81 20.85 10.70 3.25
N GLN A 82 21.79 11.22 2.46
CA GLN A 82 23.14 10.64 2.36
C GLN A 82 23.98 10.96 3.60
N ALA A 83 23.93 12.19 4.06
CA ALA A 83 24.60 12.60 5.29
C ALA A 83 23.98 11.88 6.50
N ALA A 84 22.63 11.81 6.57
CA ALA A 84 21.94 11.06 7.62
C ALA A 84 22.39 9.60 7.67
N TYR A 85 22.40 8.91 6.52
CA TYR A 85 22.80 7.50 6.44
C TYR A 85 24.28 7.31 6.81
N TYR A 86 25.17 8.23 6.39
CA TYR A 86 26.57 8.21 6.79
C TYR A 86 26.74 8.32 8.31
N LEU A 87 26.07 9.28 8.91
CA LEU A 87 26.15 9.52 10.36
C LEU A 87 25.58 8.35 11.16
N GLN A 88 24.43 7.81 10.75
CA GLN A 88 23.81 6.65 11.39
C GLN A 88 24.72 5.41 11.31
N ARG A 89 25.40 5.21 10.19
CA ARG A 89 26.35 4.11 10.03
C ARG A 89 27.61 4.28 10.86
N THR A 90 28.07 5.51 11.00
CA THR A 90 29.32 5.83 11.70
C THR A 90 29.15 5.85 13.21
N LEU A 91 28.03 6.39 13.70
CA LEU A 91 27.77 6.64 15.13
C LEU A 91 26.85 5.58 15.77
N GLY A 92 26.06 4.89 14.95
CA GLY A 92 24.92 4.09 15.42
C GLY A 92 23.68 4.96 15.66
N VAL A 93 22.50 4.30 15.73
CA VAL A 93 21.20 5.01 15.77
C VAL A 93 21.02 5.83 17.04
N GLU A 94 21.43 5.32 18.20
CA GLU A 94 21.24 5.97 19.50
C GLU A 94 22.08 7.24 19.63
N ASP A 95 23.39 7.17 19.32
CA ASP A 95 24.28 8.33 19.39
C ASP A 95 23.95 9.37 18.31
N TYR A 96 23.58 8.92 17.12
CA TYR A 96 23.07 9.78 16.06
C TYR A 96 21.85 10.60 16.54
N ASN A 97 20.81 9.95 17.09
CA ASN A 97 19.60 10.63 17.56
C ASN A 97 19.91 11.63 18.68
N LYS A 98 20.76 11.25 19.63
CA LYS A 98 21.18 12.12 20.74
C LYS A 98 21.90 13.36 20.22
N ARG A 99 22.86 13.19 19.31
CA ARG A 99 23.65 14.31 18.77
C ARG A 99 22.83 15.16 17.80
N LEU A 100 21.95 14.57 16.98
CA LEU A 100 21.04 15.32 16.10
C LEU A 100 20.17 16.28 16.93
N ALA A 101 19.66 15.85 18.09
CA ALA A 101 18.84 16.67 18.96
C ALA A 101 19.62 17.80 19.65
N THR A 102 20.94 17.63 19.89
CA THR A 102 21.75 18.58 20.69
C THR A 102 22.66 19.46 19.82
N GLU A 103 23.16 18.95 18.71
CA GLU A 103 24.14 19.65 17.87
C GLU A 103 23.52 20.36 16.65
N HIS A 104 22.21 20.21 16.44
CA HIS A 104 21.43 20.88 15.40
C HIS A 104 22.02 20.72 13.98
N TRP A 105 22.44 19.51 13.64
CA TRP A 105 23.02 19.22 12.32
C TRP A 105 22.05 19.53 11.19
N PRO A 106 22.50 20.05 10.05
CA PRO A 106 21.67 20.47 8.91
C PRO A 106 21.18 19.26 8.09
N ILE A 107 20.60 18.28 8.77
CA ILE A 107 20.07 17.07 8.12
C ILE A 107 18.65 17.30 7.60
N TYR A 108 17.79 17.93 8.41
CA TYR A 108 16.41 18.27 8.05
C TYR A 108 16.25 19.75 7.89
N TYR A 109 15.57 20.18 6.84
CA TYR A 109 15.41 21.59 6.55
C TYR A 109 14.16 21.90 5.73
N TRP A 110 13.60 23.08 5.94
CA TRP A 110 12.70 23.75 5.06
C TRP A 110 13.48 24.36 3.89
N SER A 111 13.01 24.14 2.65
CA SER A 111 13.55 24.77 1.44
C SER A 111 12.50 25.68 0.84
N ALA A 112 12.63 26.97 1.07
CA ALA A 112 11.78 28.03 0.55
C ALA A 112 12.40 28.57 -0.74
N ARG A 113 11.66 28.61 -1.82
CA ARG A 113 12.11 28.99 -3.16
C ARG A 113 11.23 30.05 -3.77
N TRP A 114 11.84 31.13 -4.28
CA TRP A 114 11.20 32.17 -5.07
C TRP A 114 11.82 32.18 -6.46
N PHE A 115 11.00 32.09 -7.50
CA PHE A 115 11.45 32.01 -8.89
C PHE A 115 10.51 32.75 -9.84
N LYS A 116 11.01 33.09 -11.02
CA LYS A 116 10.19 33.59 -12.13
C LYS A 116 10.27 32.61 -13.30
N PRO A 117 9.12 32.28 -13.93
CA PRO A 117 9.13 31.42 -15.10
C PRO A 117 10.06 31.91 -16.19
N LEU A 118 10.80 31.00 -16.81
CA LEU A 118 11.75 31.25 -17.90
C LEU A 118 12.89 32.24 -17.55
N GLN A 119 13.14 32.45 -16.27
CA GLN A 119 14.24 33.29 -15.80
C GLN A 119 15.17 32.44 -14.91
N LYS A 120 16.50 32.62 -15.08
CA LYS A 120 17.49 31.91 -14.27
C LYS A 120 17.55 32.44 -12.85
N GLU A 121 17.24 33.73 -12.65
CA GLU A 121 17.30 34.33 -11.32
C GLU A 121 16.25 33.76 -10.39
N GLU A 122 16.71 33.15 -9.29
CA GLU A 122 15.87 32.62 -8.22
C GLU A 122 16.53 32.74 -6.86
N PHE A 123 15.70 32.76 -5.81
CA PHE A 123 16.16 32.75 -4.42
C PHE A 123 15.74 31.46 -3.74
N ARG A 124 16.64 30.92 -2.94
CA ARG A 124 16.33 29.83 -2.01
C ARG A 124 16.79 30.19 -0.61
N VAL A 125 16.00 29.83 0.39
CA VAL A 125 16.34 29.94 1.79
C VAL A 125 16.15 28.59 2.45
N TYR A 126 17.13 28.19 3.23
CA TYR A 126 17.11 26.94 3.98
C TYR A 126 17.00 27.25 5.48
N LEU A 127 15.98 26.66 6.13
CA LEU A 127 15.75 26.81 7.56
C LEU A 127 15.76 25.45 8.24
N ALA A 128 16.31 25.35 9.43
CA ALA A 128 16.15 24.19 10.30
C ALA A 128 14.66 23.96 10.64
N PRO A 129 14.29 22.77 11.14
CA PRO A 129 12.94 22.51 11.64
C PRO A 129 12.48 23.49 12.73
N SER A 130 13.43 24.09 13.48
CA SER A 130 13.24 25.15 14.49
C SER A 130 13.05 26.55 13.91
N GLY A 131 13.41 26.77 12.63
CA GLY A 131 13.42 28.08 11.99
C GLY A 131 14.77 28.78 11.94
N ASP A 132 15.79 28.17 12.50
CA ASP A 132 17.15 28.72 12.44
C ASP A 132 17.64 28.75 10.99
N PHE A 133 18.37 29.80 10.64
CA PHE A 133 18.88 30.01 9.29
C PHE A 133 20.05 29.05 9.01
N LEU A 134 19.87 28.17 8.02
CA LEU A 134 20.90 27.21 7.56
C LEU A 134 21.63 27.68 6.31
N GLY A 135 21.05 28.59 5.56
CA GLY A 135 21.66 29.09 4.36
C GLY A 135 20.72 29.73 3.34
N MET A 136 21.30 30.23 2.29
CA MET A 136 20.58 30.83 1.15
C MET A 136 21.31 30.59 -0.15
N HIS A 137 20.58 30.71 -1.26
CA HIS A 137 21.15 30.72 -2.59
C HIS A 137 20.42 31.75 -3.45
N HIS A 138 21.11 32.78 -3.90
CA HIS A 138 20.69 33.71 -4.94
C HIS A 138 21.36 33.28 -6.25
N ILE A 139 20.62 32.65 -7.12
CA ILE A 139 21.10 32.13 -8.40
C ILE A 139 21.01 33.26 -9.42
N LEU A 140 22.14 33.69 -9.97
CA LEU A 140 22.21 34.74 -10.98
C LEU A 140 22.59 34.17 -12.35
N PRO A 141 22.20 34.83 -13.46
CA PRO A 141 22.76 34.59 -14.77
C PRO A 141 24.31 34.80 -14.79
N GLU A 142 25.02 33.98 -15.51
CA GLU A 142 26.49 34.05 -15.61
C GLU A 142 26.95 35.29 -16.37
N ASP A 143 26.16 35.77 -17.31
CA ASP A 143 26.38 36.97 -18.09
C ASP A 143 26.01 38.27 -17.34
N ARG A 144 25.43 38.18 -16.17
CA ARG A 144 25.09 39.36 -15.34
C ARG A 144 26.40 40.04 -14.90
N PRO A 145 26.59 41.33 -15.24
CA PRO A 145 27.76 42.07 -14.78
C PRO A 145 27.73 42.28 -13.27
N GLY A 146 28.90 42.48 -12.67
CA GLY A 146 29.02 42.70 -11.22
C GLY A 146 30.42 43.20 -10.85
N ALA A 147 30.62 43.44 -9.58
CA ALA A 147 31.89 43.92 -9.05
C ALA A 147 33.03 42.90 -9.26
N GLN A 148 34.27 43.43 -9.30
CA GLN A 148 35.52 42.66 -9.33
C GLN A 148 36.34 43.03 -8.12
N ILE A 149 35.99 42.50 -6.94
CA ILE A 149 36.70 42.75 -5.70
C ILE A 149 37.86 41.76 -5.54
N SER A 150 38.80 42.07 -4.65
CA SER A 150 39.87 41.12 -4.34
C SER A 150 39.35 39.93 -3.51
N GLN A 151 40.10 38.81 -3.59
CA GLN A 151 39.75 37.63 -2.78
C GLN A 151 39.79 37.95 -1.27
N THR A 152 40.63 38.86 -0.81
CA THR A 152 40.70 39.28 0.58
C THR A 152 39.46 40.07 1.01
N ASP A 153 38.98 40.99 0.16
CA ASP A 153 37.78 41.77 0.46
C ASP A 153 36.55 40.88 0.42
N ALA A 154 36.49 39.94 -0.53
CA ALA A 154 35.42 38.95 -0.59
C ALA A 154 35.41 38.03 0.64
N GLN A 155 36.58 37.62 1.16
CA GLN A 155 36.68 36.85 2.40
C GLN A 155 36.17 37.63 3.60
N ALA A 156 36.46 38.90 3.72
CA ALA A 156 35.97 39.75 4.80
C ALA A 156 34.43 39.85 4.80
N ILE A 157 33.81 39.98 3.61
CA ILE A 157 32.35 39.93 3.44
C ILE A 157 31.80 38.55 3.89
N ALA A 158 32.44 37.46 3.47
CA ALA A 158 32.06 36.12 3.78
C ALA A 158 32.08 35.85 5.30
N GLU A 159 33.18 36.19 5.97
CA GLU A 159 33.35 36.01 7.42
C GLU A 159 32.35 36.85 8.23
N SER A 160 32.10 38.09 7.80
CA SER A 160 31.11 38.97 8.38
C SER A 160 29.71 38.38 8.30
N PHE A 161 29.30 37.87 7.14
CA PHE A 161 28.02 37.25 6.93
C PHE A 161 27.85 35.99 7.77
N LEU A 162 28.83 35.09 7.75
CA LEU A 162 28.81 33.85 8.52
C LEU A 162 28.74 34.12 10.03
N SER A 163 29.49 35.08 10.52
CA SER A 163 29.47 35.46 11.94
C SER A 163 28.13 36.04 12.36
N GLN A 164 27.53 36.90 11.54
CA GLN A 164 26.27 37.58 11.88
C GLN A 164 25.03 36.67 11.73
N ARG A 165 25.04 35.75 10.80
CA ARG A 165 23.85 34.98 10.41
C ARG A 165 23.91 33.50 10.75
N MET A 166 25.12 32.90 10.87
CA MET A 166 25.30 31.46 10.99
C MET A 166 26.16 31.03 12.18
N GLY A 167 26.45 31.96 13.11
CA GLY A 167 27.18 31.67 14.33
C GLY A 167 28.64 31.23 14.14
N TRP A 168 29.23 31.56 12.99
CA TRP A 168 30.62 31.21 12.70
C TRP A 168 31.58 32.00 13.61
N GLN A 169 32.62 31.32 14.12
CA GLN A 169 33.67 31.87 14.97
C GLN A 169 35.05 31.41 14.49
N PRO A 170 36.06 32.30 14.38
CA PRO A 170 37.38 31.94 13.84
C PRO A 170 38.05 30.76 14.54
N ASP A 171 37.90 30.65 15.85
CA ASP A 171 38.61 29.68 16.71
C ASP A 171 38.13 28.22 16.49
N ILE A 172 36.91 28.05 15.99
CA ILE A 172 36.27 26.72 15.80
C ILE A 172 36.24 26.28 14.35
N TRP A 173 36.54 27.18 13.39
CA TRP A 173 36.42 26.90 11.98
C TRP A 173 37.73 27.10 11.23
N GLU A 174 38.23 26.06 10.56
CA GLU A 174 39.41 26.07 9.73
C GLU A 174 39.04 26.25 8.27
N ARG A 175 39.63 27.24 7.58
CA ARG A 175 39.42 27.43 6.12
C ARG A 175 40.08 26.30 5.33
N VAL A 176 39.29 25.59 4.53
CA VAL A 176 39.73 24.45 3.71
C VAL A 176 39.65 24.71 2.22
N GLU A 177 38.97 25.79 1.81
CA GLU A 177 38.85 26.14 0.38
C GLU A 177 38.80 27.66 0.22
N ALA A 178 39.49 28.14 -0.84
CA ALA A 178 39.38 29.50 -1.35
C ALA A 178 39.64 29.45 -2.85
N SER A 179 38.64 29.79 -3.65
CA SER A 179 38.74 29.81 -5.12
C SER A 179 38.07 31.06 -5.69
N SER A 180 38.44 31.44 -6.92
CA SER A 180 37.90 32.60 -7.60
C SER A 180 37.63 32.25 -9.06
N GLN A 181 36.48 32.68 -9.57
CA GLN A 181 36.08 32.45 -10.96
C GLN A 181 35.53 33.73 -11.57
N THR A 182 36.09 34.12 -12.72
CA THR A 182 35.55 35.22 -13.53
C THR A 182 34.41 34.70 -14.39
N GLN A 183 33.24 35.30 -14.25
CA GLN A 183 32.04 34.97 -15.00
C GLN A 183 32.06 35.64 -16.40
N PRO A 184 31.29 35.12 -17.39
CA PRO A 184 31.20 35.69 -18.72
C PRO A 184 30.83 37.20 -18.74
N GLY A 185 30.02 37.65 -17.79
CA GLY A 185 29.62 39.06 -17.61
C GLY A 185 30.71 39.95 -16.98
N GLY A 186 31.93 39.43 -16.73
CA GLY A 186 33.02 40.14 -16.11
C GLY A 186 32.97 40.18 -14.57
N ARG A 187 31.92 39.71 -13.93
CA ARG A 187 31.84 39.56 -12.48
C ARG A 187 32.83 38.52 -11.98
N VAL A 188 33.46 38.77 -10.86
CA VAL A 188 34.34 37.78 -10.19
C VAL A 188 33.60 37.19 -9.00
N ASP A 189 33.43 35.88 -9.01
CA ASP A 189 32.82 35.15 -7.91
C ASP A 189 33.90 34.42 -7.10
N HIS A 190 33.85 34.60 -5.77
CA HIS A 190 34.80 34.00 -4.81
C HIS A 190 34.09 33.00 -3.93
N THR A 191 34.59 31.76 -3.86
CA THR A 191 34.04 30.70 -3.03
C THR A 191 35.01 30.34 -1.91
N PHE A 192 34.50 30.28 -0.69
CA PHE A 192 35.24 29.88 0.48
C PHE A 192 34.50 28.73 1.20
N ALA A 193 35.27 27.83 1.81
CA ALA A 193 34.70 26.83 2.72
C ALA A 193 35.54 26.68 3.98
N TRP A 194 34.84 26.51 5.10
CA TRP A 194 35.45 26.23 6.40
C TRP A 194 34.87 24.92 6.97
N LYS A 195 35.71 24.11 7.61
CA LYS A 195 35.31 22.93 8.36
C LYS A 195 35.33 23.21 9.88
N SER A 196 34.43 22.59 10.59
CA SER A 196 34.38 22.67 12.03
C SER A 196 35.44 21.76 12.66
N ASN A 197 36.23 22.30 13.62
CA ASN A 197 37.21 21.56 14.40
C ASN A 197 36.53 20.72 15.51
N ASN A 198 35.29 21.05 15.88
CA ASN A 198 34.53 20.38 16.92
C ASN A 198 33.66 19.21 16.43
N PHE A 199 33.55 19.06 15.12
CA PHE A 199 32.76 17.96 14.55
C PHE A 199 33.58 16.68 14.50
N SER A 200 33.03 15.59 15.03
CA SER A 200 33.68 14.27 15.02
C SER A 200 32.68 13.17 14.67
N ALA A 201 32.67 12.74 13.40
CA ALA A 201 31.91 11.60 12.93
C ALA A 201 32.68 10.91 11.81
N GLY A 202 33.64 10.04 12.18
CA GLY A 202 34.53 9.38 11.22
C GLY A 202 35.36 10.39 10.41
N GLU A 203 35.36 10.23 9.09
CA GLU A 203 36.05 11.12 8.13
C GLU A 203 35.12 12.22 7.60
N GLY A 204 33.87 12.30 8.06
CA GLY A 204 32.92 13.34 7.68
C GLY A 204 33.33 14.70 8.24
N GLU A 205 32.94 15.76 7.56
CA GLU A 205 33.24 17.13 7.97
C GLU A 205 31.98 17.99 7.98
N LEU A 206 31.72 18.70 9.08
CA LEU A 206 30.70 19.73 9.11
C LEU A 206 31.31 21.01 8.51
N ARG A 207 30.67 21.55 7.46
CA ARG A 207 31.20 22.68 6.69
C ARG A 207 30.23 23.84 6.59
N HIS A 208 30.78 25.06 6.61
CA HIS A 208 30.19 26.24 5.99
C HIS A 208 30.81 26.48 4.62
N SER A 209 29.99 26.75 3.63
CA SER A 209 30.45 27.21 2.34
C SER A 209 29.72 28.50 1.97
N ILE A 210 30.45 29.46 1.40
CA ILE A 210 29.90 30.74 0.98
C ILE A 210 30.49 31.13 -0.36
N THR A 211 29.66 31.68 -1.24
CA THR A 211 30.10 32.27 -2.50
C THR A 211 29.70 33.74 -2.54
N ILE A 212 30.68 34.60 -2.73
CA ILE A 212 30.51 36.02 -2.95
C ILE A 212 30.48 36.25 -4.46
N GLN A 213 29.36 36.73 -4.97
CA GLN A 213 29.11 37.02 -6.38
C GLN A 213 29.32 38.52 -6.59
N GLY A 214 30.51 38.86 -7.10
CA GLY A 214 30.95 40.28 -7.14
C GLY A 214 31.20 40.78 -5.71
N ASP A 215 30.32 41.61 -5.19
CA ASP A 215 30.34 42.19 -3.82
C ASP A 215 29.20 41.75 -2.92
N GLN A 216 28.39 40.77 -3.39
CA GLN A 216 27.19 40.30 -2.67
C GLN A 216 27.28 38.83 -2.35
N VAL A 217 26.59 38.39 -1.25
CA VAL A 217 26.47 36.97 -0.91
C VAL A 217 25.52 36.32 -1.90
N GLY A 218 26.01 35.41 -2.73
CA GLY A 218 25.22 34.66 -3.67
C GLY A 218 24.84 33.28 -3.16
N TYR A 219 25.67 32.65 -2.34
CA TYR A 219 25.41 31.38 -1.69
C TYR A 219 25.99 31.39 -0.27
N ALA A 220 25.24 30.84 0.66
CA ALA A 220 25.75 30.47 1.97
C ALA A 220 25.05 29.18 2.39
N GLY A 221 25.81 28.18 2.80
CA GLY A 221 25.26 26.88 3.19
C GLY A 221 26.04 26.25 4.33
N HIS A 222 25.30 25.55 5.19
CA HIS A 222 25.80 24.69 6.25
C HIS A 222 25.45 23.25 5.88
N TYR A 223 26.45 22.36 5.81
CA TYR A 223 26.24 20.99 5.35
C TYR A 223 27.30 20.04 5.90
N ILE A 224 27.00 18.73 5.85
CA ILE A 224 27.95 17.68 6.22
C ILE A 224 28.57 17.14 4.91
N LYS A 225 29.89 17.31 4.76
CA LYS A 225 30.64 16.71 3.68
C LYS A 225 30.91 15.25 4.00
N VAL A 226 30.25 14.37 3.25
CA VAL A 226 30.44 12.91 3.31
C VAL A 226 31.69 12.52 2.50
N PRO A 227 32.51 11.55 2.97
CA PRO A 227 33.66 11.04 2.19
C PRO A 227 33.25 10.48 0.84
N GLU A 228 34.05 10.75 -0.18
CA GLU A 228 33.75 10.32 -1.56
C GLU A 228 33.65 8.79 -1.69
N ALA A 229 34.49 8.04 -1.00
CA ALA A 229 34.47 6.59 -0.98
C ALA A 229 33.11 6.07 -0.50
N PHE A 230 32.55 6.69 0.57
CA PHE A 230 31.24 6.36 1.07
C PHE A 230 30.13 6.74 0.08
N THR A 231 30.22 7.92 -0.55
CA THR A 231 29.25 8.36 -1.57
C THR A 231 29.16 7.36 -2.72
N ARG A 232 30.28 6.85 -3.21
CA ARG A 232 30.33 5.83 -4.27
C ARG A 232 29.76 4.49 -3.81
N GLN A 233 30.09 4.06 -2.60
CA GLN A 233 29.52 2.83 -2.01
C GLN A 233 28.00 2.95 -1.86
N TYR A 234 27.53 4.06 -1.28
CA TYR A 234 26.09 4.31 -1.11
C TYR A 234 25.35 4.29 -2.46
N ALA A 235 25.87 4.97 -3.48
CA ALA A 235 25.27 4.95 -4.82
C ALA A 235 25.20 3.53 -5.41
N SER A 236 26.25 2.74 -5.25
CA SER A 236 26.27 1.33 -5.70
C SER A 236 25.24 0.49 -4.98
N GLU A 237 25.17 0.59 -3.65
CA GLU A 237 24.17 -0.12 -2.81
C GLU A 237 22.74 0.28 -3.23
N ARG A 238 22.48 1.56 -3.45
CA ARG A 238 21.16 2.06 -3.90
C ARG A 238 20.77 1.55 -5.28
N ASN A 239 21.72 1.47 -6.22
CA ASN A 239 21.48 0.94 -7.57
C ASN A 239 21.07 -0.55 -7.51
N VAL A 240 21.79 -1.36 -6.73
CA VAL A 240 21.44 -2.79 -6.53
C VAL A 240 20.07 -2.94 -5.87
N ALA A 241 19.83 -2.20 -4.80
CA ALA A 241 18.56 -2.21 -4.09
C ALA A 241 17.39 -1.80 -4.99
N GLY A 242 17.57 -0.74 -5.78
CA GLY A 242 16.59 -0.28 -6.77
C GLY A 242 16.31 -1.31 -7.87
N PHE A 243 17.33 -2.00 -8.36
CA PHE A 243 17.16 -3.07 -9.35
C PHE A 243 16.31 -4.22 -8.78
N ILE A 244 16.62 -4.71 -7.56
CA ILE A 244 15.84 -5.76 -6.90
C ILE A 244 14.40 -5.32 -6.70
N ASN A 245 14.19 -4.11 -6.18
CA ASN A 245 12.88 -3.49 -5.99
C ASN A 245 12.04 -3.50 -7.28
N ASN A 246 12.63 -3.01 -8.37
CA ASN A 246 11.92 -2.87 -9.64
C ASN A 246 11.53 -4.22 -10.24
N ILE A 247 12.41 -5.23 -10.18
CA ILE A 247 12.09 -6.58 -10.65
C ILE A 247 10.98 -7.21 -9.81
N ALA A 248 11.07 -7.13 -8.47
CA ALA A 248 10.04 -7.67 -7.58
C ALA A 248 8.69 -6.97 -7.79
N TYR A 249 8.69 -5.65 -7.90
CA TYR A 249 7.48 -4.86 -8.17
C TYR A 249 6.86 -5.20 -9.54
N LEU A 250 7.68 -5.34 -10.58
CA LEU A 250 7.22 -5.74 -11.92
C LEU A 250 6.52 -7.11 -11.90
N VAL A 251 7.13 -8.08 -11.20
CA VAL A 251 6.54 -9.43 -11.04
C VAL A 251 5.19 -9.37 -10.33
N ILE A 252 5.07 -8.54 -9.28
CA ILE A 252 3.81 -8.36 -8.55
C ILE A 252 2.75 -7.75 -9.45
N VAL A 253 3.05 -6.64 -10.10
CA VAL A 253 2.07 -5.90 -10.92
C VAL A 253 1.62 -6.76 -12.10
N LEU A 254 2.56 -7.25 -12.91
CA LEU A 254 2.22 -8.05 -14.09
C LEU A 254 1.61 -9.40 -13.71
N GLY A 255 2.15 -10.05 -12.67
CA GLY A 255 1.63 -11.34 -12.20
C GLY A 255 0.20 -11.24 -11.67
N SER A 256 -0.09 -10.27 -10.80
CA SER A 256 -1.43 -10.08 -10.25
C SER A 256 -2.45 -9.66 -11.33
N MET A 257 -2.05 -8.78 -12.25
CA MET A 257 -2.90 -8.37 -13.37
C MET A 257 -3.20 -9.54 -14.30
N MET A 258 -2.20 -10.35 -14.64
CA MET A 258 -2.38 -11.54 -15.45
C MET A 258 -3.33 -12.54 -14.80
N VAL A 259 -3.13 -12.85 -13.51
CA VAL A 259 -4.02 -13.73 -12.75
C VAL A 259 -5.45 -13.19 -12.71
N ALA A 260 -5.61 -11.88 -12.49
CA ALA A 260 -6.92 -11.23 -12.47
C ALA A 260 -7.62 -11.35 -13.83
N LEU A 261 -6.95 -10.99 -14.92
CA LEU A 261 -7.52 -11.03 -16.28
C LEU A 261 -7.89 -12.46 -16.70
N VAL A 262 -7.03 -13.44 -16.41
CA VAL A 262 -7.33 -14.86 -16.71
C VAL A 262 -8.53 -15.33 -15.87
N ALA A 263 -8.59 -15.00 -14.58
CA ALA A 263 -9.72 -15.37 -13.74
C ALA A 263 -11.03 -14.72 -14.21
N ILE A 264 -10.99 -13.46 -14.65
CA ILE A 264 -12.13 -12.74 -15.26
C ILE A 264 -12.59 -13.43 -16.53
N GLY A 265 -11.67 -13.76 -17.43
CA GLY A 265 -11.97 -14.44 -18.70
C GLY A 265 -12.60 -15.83 -18.54
N LEU A 266 -12.24 -16.52 -17.44
CA LEU A 266 -12.78 -17.84 -17.09
C LEU A 266 -14.05 -17.79 -16.23
N SER A 267 -14.53 -16.61 -15.85
CA SER A 267 -15.72 -16.43 -15.03
C SER A 267 -16.65 -15.37 -15.62
N ARG A 268 -17.85 -15.26 -15.05
CA ARG A 268 -18.80 -14.17 -15.34
C ARG A 268 -19.01 -13.36 -14.07
N PRO A 269 -18.08 -12.44 -13.71
CA PRO A 269 -18.14 -11.71 -12.45
C PRO A 269 -19.25 -10.66 -12.45
N GLU A 270 -19.75 -10.33 -11.25
CA GLU A 270 -20.61 -9.15 -11.04
C GLU A 270 -19.74 -7.89 -10.91
N ALA A 271 -19.28 -7.36 -12.02
CA ALA A 271 -18.35 -6.22 -12.09
C ALA A 271 -18.87 -4.96 -11.36
N SER A 272 -20.19 -4.79 -11.27
CA SER A 272 -20.83 -3.65 -10.59
C SER A 272 -20.42 -3.48 -9.13
N ARG A 273 -20.03 -4.56 -8.45
CA ARG A 273 -19.59 -4.52 -7.05
C ARG A 273 -18.21 -3.89 -6.87
N ALA A 274 -17.39 -3.91 -7.91
CA ALA A 274 -16.05 -3.34 -7.87
C ALA A 274 -16.03 -1.83 -8.19
N VAL A 275 -17.10 -1.30 -8.80
CA VAL A 275 -17.14 0.10 -9.27
C VAL A 275 -16.98 1.08 -8.11
N LEU A 276 -17.81 0.98 -7.07
CA LEU A 276 -17.77 1.92 -5.94
C LEU A 276 -16.41 1.89 -5.21
N PRO A 277 -15.84 0.73 -4.82
CA PRO A 277 -14.52 0.71 -4.19
C PRO A 277 -13.42 1.29 -5.10
N ALA A 278 -13.45 1.01 -6.41
CA ALA A 278 -12.49 1.57 -7.36
C ALA A 278 -12.58 3.10 -7.46
N LEU A 279 -13.81 3.65 -7.50
CA LEU A 279 -14.04 5.09 -7.50
C LEU A 279 -13.62 5.75 -6.19
N LEU A 280 -13.81 5.08 -5.04
CA LEU A 280 -13.34 5.58 -3.75
C LEU A 280 -11.80 5.67 -3.70
N VAL A 281 -11.09 4.63 -4.15
CA VAL A 281 -9.62 4.67 -4.23
C VAL A 281 -9.16 5.77 -5.19
N ALA A 282 -9.78 5.90 -6.35
CA ALA A 282 -9.47 6.96 -7.30
C ALA A 282 -9.72 8.36 -6.72
N GLY A 283 -10.83 8.55 -6.00
CA GLY A 283 -11.16 9.80 -5.33
C GLY A 283 -10.16 10.19 -4.24
N VAL A 284 -9.74 9.21 -3.44
CA VAL A 284 -8.68 9.41 -2.43
C VAL A 284 -7.34 9.74 -3.10
N SER A 285 -6.98 9.02 -4.16
CA SER A 285 -5.76 9.30 -4.94
C SER A 285 -5.79 10.70 -5.54
N LEU A 286 -6.91 11.11 -6.15
CA LEU A 286 -7.07 12.47 -6.68
C LEU A 286 -6.88 13.52 -5.60
N ALA A 287 -7.54 13.37 -4.46
CA ALA A 287 -7.42 14.30 -3.35
C ALA A 287 -5.98 14.36 -2.80
N ALA A 288 -5.26 13.22 -2.76
CA ALA A 288 -3.85 13.19 -2.38
C ALA A 288 -2.97 13.95 -3.38
N TYR A 289 -3.17 13.77 -4.68
CA TYR A 289 -2.44 14.54 -5.69
C TYR A 289 -2.73 16.03 -5.61
N LEU A 290 -3.99 16.42 -5.37
CA LEU A 290 -4.36 17.85 -5.18
C LEU A 290 -3.71 18.42 -3.91
N ASN A 291 -3.64 17.63 -2.83
CA ASN A 291 -2.95 18.02 -1.60
C ASN A 291 -1.42 18.19 -1.79
N SER A 292 -0.85 17.53 -2.80
CA SER A 292 0.58 17.59 -3.13
C SER A 292 0.94 18.68 -4.16
N ILE A 293 -0.01 19.47 -4.63
CA ILE A 293 0.24 20.55 -5.61
C ILE A 293 1.37 21.50 -5.17
N PRO A 294 1.44 21.96 -3.90
CA PRO A 294 2.55 22.81 -3.47
C PRO A 294 3.93 22.17 -3.59
N LEU A 295 4.01 20.85 -3.41
CA LEU A 295 5.26 20.10 -3.58
C LEU A 295 5.67 20.02 -5.05
N TYR A 296 4.72 19.82 -5.96
CA TYR A 296 5.03 19.83 -7.40
C TYR A 296 5.62 21.16 -7.84
N LYS A 297 5.14 22.28 -7.30
CA LYS A 297 5.66 23.61 -7.60
C LYS A 297 7.14 23.75 -7.26
N SER A 298 7.62 23.11 -6.19
CA SER A 298 9.04 23.13 -5.80
C SER A 298 9.95 22.44 -6.83
N SER A 299 9.42 21.49 -7.59
CA SER A 299 10.16 20.73 -8.64
C SER A 299 10.14 21.39 -10.01
N TYR A 300 9.51 22.56 -10.15
CA TYR A 300 9.45 23.28 -11.44
C TYR A 300 10.85 23.72 -11.90
N SER A 301 11.17 23.43 -13.15
CA SER A 301 12.39 23.96 -13.79
C SER A 301 12.09 25.27 -14.51
N THR A 302 12.83 26.33 -14.21
CA THR A 302 12.69 27.62 -14.88
C THR A 302 13.12 27.62 -16.35
N THR A 303 13.63 26.49 -16.88
CA THR A 303 13.98 26.33 -18.29
C THR A 303 12.79 25.96 -19.17
N GLU A 304 11.66 25.59 -18.59
CA GLU A 304 10.44 25.24 -19.33
C GLU A 304 9.32 26.25 -19.11
N ALA A 305 8.35 26.31 -20.04
CA ALA A 305 7.17 27.15 -19.90
C ALA A 305 6.31 26.68 -18.73
N TYR A 306 5.98 27.59 -17.80
CA TYR A 306 5.22 27.29 -16.58
C TYR A 306 3.82 26.70 -16.86
N SER A 307 3.17 27.17 -17.93
CA SER A 307 1.90 26.59 -18.39
C SER A 307 2.06 25.14 -18.86
N LEU A 308 3.14 24.84 -19.59
CA LEU A 308 3.41 23.47 -20.07
C LEU A 308 3.73 22.52 -18.92
N PHE A 309 4.52 22.99 -17.94
CA PHE A 309 4.77 22.24 -16.70
C PHE A 309 3.46 21.82 -16.03
N TRP A 310 2.51 22.76 -15.83
CA TRP A 310 1.24 22.45 -15.20
C TRP A 310 0.34 21.56 -16.05
N VAL A 311 0.30 21.77 -17.38
CA VAL A 311 -0.45 20.88 -18.28
C VAL A 311 0.08 19.45 -18.17
N ASN A 312 1.41 19.25 -18.26
CA ASN A 312 2.02 17.94 -18.13
C ASN A 312 1.74 17.31 -16.75
N ARG A 313 1.80 18.11 -15.70
CA ARG A 313 1.52 17.64 -14.34
C ARG A 313 0.06 17.21 -14.18
N MET A 314 -0.90 18.00 -14.68
CA MET A 314 -2.33 17.67 -14.63
C MET A 314 -2.66 16.44 -15.46
N ILE A 315 -2.06 16.28 -16.65
CA ILE A 315 -2.19 15.06 -17.46
C ILE A 315 -1.64 13.87 -16.67
N GLY A 316 -0.44 13.98 -16.07
CA GLY A 316 0.14 12.92 -15.24
C GLY A 316 -0.78 12.51 -14.07
N ILE A 317 -1.36 13.47 -13.36
CA ILE A 317 -2.33 13.22 -12.28
C ILE A 317 -3.57 12.50 -12.82
N ALA A 318 -4.13 12.96 -13.93
CA ALA A 318 -5.31 12.34 -14.54
C ALA A 318 -5.03 10.87 -14.92
N PHE A 319 -3.86 10.60 -15.53
CA PHE A 319 -3.44 9.23 -15.84
C PHE A 319 -3.25 8.38 -14.58
N ALA A 320 -2.61 8.90 -13.55
CA ALA A 320 -2.37 8.16 -12.31
C ALA A 320 -3.70 7.81 -11.59
N VAL A 321 -4.64 8.75 -11.53
CA VAL A 321 -5.97 8.53 -10.95
C VAL A 321 -6.77 7.51 -11.76
N LEU A 322 -6.77 7.63 -13.10
CA LEU A 322 -7.44 6.68 -13.98
C LEU A 322 -6.81 5.28 -13.87
N PHE A 323 -5.48 5.21 -13.84
CA PHE A 323 -4.76 3.95 -13.66
C PHE A 323 -5.10 3.30 -12.32
N SER A 324 -5.12 4.05 -11.22
CA SER A 324 -5.48 3.52 -9.90
C SER A 324 -6.92 3.00 -9.86
N ALA A 325 -7.86 3.69 -10.52
CA ALA A 325 -9.24 3.25 -10.66
C ALA A 325 -9.34 1.92 -11.44
N ILE A 326 -8.72 1.87 -12.63
CA ILE A 326 -8.73 0.69 -13.49
C ILE A 326 -8.03 -0.49 -12.81
N GLN A 327 -6.86 -0.28 -12.23
CA GLN A 327 -6.11 -1.30 -11.51
C GLN A 327 -6.95 -1.88 -10.37
N THR A 328 -7.47 -1.02 -9.49
CA THR A 328 -8.31 -1.46 -8.35
C THR A 328 -9.54 -2.21 -8.84
N PHE A 329 -10.21 -1.73 -9.90
CA PHE A 329 -11.35 -2.39 -10.49
C PHE A 329 -11.00 -3.80 -11.00
N ILE A 330 -9.94 -3.93 -11.80
CA ILE A 330 -9.49 -5.22 -12.36
C ILE A 330 -9.09 -6.18 -11.24
N LEU A 331 -8.33 -5.72 -10.24
CA LEU A 331 -7.93 -6.55 -9.10
C LEU A 331 -9.12 -7.05 -8.30
N LEU A 332 -10.12 -6.20 -8.03
CA LEU A 332 -11.34 -6.58 -7.30
C LEU A 332 -12.21 -7.56 -8.09
N VAL A 333 -12.40 -7.32 -9.39
CA VAL A 333 -13.15 -8.23 -10.26
C VAL A 333 -12.41 -9.54 -10.42
N GLY A 334 -11.08 -9.50 -10.56
CA GLY A 334 -10.20 -10.67 -10.60
C GLY A 334 -10.24 -11.49 -9.32
N ALA A 335 -10.16 -10.83 -8.17
CA ALA A 335 -10.28 -11.46 -6.86
C ALA A 335 -11.66 -12.16 -6.69
N GLN A 336 -12.74 -11.46 -7.04
CA GLN A 336 -14.09 -12.04 -7.04
C GLN A 336 -14.19 -13.25 -7.98
N SER A 337 -13.54 -13.18 -9.13
CA SER A 337 -13.52 -14.27 -10.12
C SER A 337 -12.72 -15.46 -9.62
N LEU A 338 -11.51 -15.23 -9.07
CA LEU A 338 -10.64 -16.27 -8.53
C LEU A 338 -11.27 -16.99 -7.34
N SER A 339 -12.03 -16.30 -6.50
CA SER A 339 -12.71 -16.88 -5.34
C SER A 339 -13.70 -18.00 -5.70
N ARG A 340 -14.13 -18.06 -6.95
CA ARG A 340 -15.01 -19.14 -7.48
C ARG A 340 -14.26 -20.44 -7.77
N PHE A 341 -12.95 -20.36 -8.01
CA PHE A 341 -12.11 -21.50 -8.34
C PHE A 341 -11.31 -22.02 -7.14
N VAL A 342 -11.07 -21.18 -6.16
CA VAL A 342 -10.28 -21.50 -4.98
C VAL A 342 -11.16 -21.47 -3.75
N TRP A 343 -11.61 -22.63 -3.32
CA TRP A 343 -12.34 -22.76 -2.07
C TRP A 343 -11.33 -22.90 -0.91
N PRO A 344 -11.44 -22.14 0.15
CA PRO A 344 -12.49 -21.19 0.53
C PRO A 344 -12.04 -19.71 0.61
N LEU A 345 -11.56 -19.16 -0.47
CA LEU A 345 -11.22 -17.74 -0.48
C LEU A 345 -12.53 -16.92 -0.34
N GLN A 346 -12.76 -16.37 0.84
CA GLN A 346 -13.89 -15.49 1.10
C GLN A 346 -13.43 -14.04 1.17
N ASP A 347 -13.97 -13.24 0.27
CA ASP A 347 -13.82 -11.80 0.32
C ASP A 347 -14.96 -11.18 1.13
N ARG A 348 -14.64 -10.70 2.33
CA ARG A 348 -15.61 -10.09 3.23
C ARG A 348 -15.99 -8.67 2.88
N ILE A 349 -15.16 -7.95 2.16
CA ILE A 349 -15.43 -6.58 1.70
C ILE A 349 -16.65 -6.58 0.78
N LEU A 350 -16.79 -7.62 -0.04
CA LEU A 350 -17.89 -7.79 -1.00
C LEU A 350 -19.06 -8.62 -0.45
N ALA A 351 -18.96 -9.14 0.76
CA ALA A 351 -19.99 -9.98 1.37
C ALA A 351 -21.29 -9.21 1.66
N ARG A 352 -22.43 -9.81 1.33
CA ARG A 352 -23.76 -9.27 1.58
C ARG A 352 -24.52 -10.20 2.54
N GLY A 353 -24.18 -10.18 3.83
CA GLY A 353 -24.94 -10.89 4.87
C GLY A 353 -26.00 -9.99 5.55
N GLN A 354 -26.85 -10.55 6.41
CA GLN A 354 -27.79 -9.75 7.24
C GLN A 354 -27.04 -8.88 8.24
N ASP A 355 -25.92 -9.36 8.79
CA ASP A 355 -25.07 -8.66 9.77
C ASP A 355 -23.79 -8.08 9.15
N ARG A 356 -23.83 -7.78 7.86
CA ARG A 356 -22.65 -7.34 7.09
C ARG A 356 -21.84 -6.21 7.74
N TRP A 357 -22.53 -5.27 8.39
CA TRP A 357 -21.88 -4.13 9.01
C TRP A 357 -21.20 -4.47 10.34
N LEU A 358 -21.81 -5.39 11.10
CA LEU A 358 -21.22 -5.89 12.33
C LEU A 358 -19.99 -6.79 12.03
N ASP A 359 -20.11 -7.68 11.05
CA ASP A 359 -19.00 -8.52 10.61
C ASP A 359 -17.87 -7.68 10.00
N PHE A 360 -18.20 -6.64 9.21
CA PHE A 360 -17.25 -5.66 8.70
C PHE A 360 -16.46 -5.00 9.84
N SER A 361 -17.16 -4.45 10.84
CA SER A 361 -16.49 -3.75 11.95
C SER A 361 -15.71 -4.71 12.86
N ARG A 362 -16.12 -5.97 13.00
CA ARG A 362 -15.34 -7.01 13.71
C ARG A 362 -14.04 -7.32 12.98
N SER A 363 -14.08 -7.48 11.65
CA SER A 363 -12.86 -7.67 10.86
C SER A 363 -11.95 -6.44 10.91
N ALA A 364 -12.55 -5.24 10.90
CA ALA A 364 -11.79 -3.99 11.06
C ALA A 364 -11.14 -3.88 12.45
N TRP A 365 -11.85 -4.25 13.51
CA TRP A 365 -11.29 -4.29 14.87
C TRP A 365 -10.10 -5.25 14.98
N ARG A 366 -10.24 -6.48 14.46
CA ARG A 366 -9.11 -7.43 14.41
C ARG A 366 -7.94 -6.85 13.65
N GLY A 367 -8.19 -6.26 12.48
CA GLY A 367 -7.15 -5.61 11.67
C GLY A 367 -6.44 -4.51 12.44
N LEU A 368 -7.17 -3.61 13.09
CA LEU A 368 -6.62 -2.54 13.93
C LEU A 368 -5.69 -3.10 15.02
N MET A 369 -6.13 -4.11 15.75
CA MET A 369 -5.33 -4.73 16.82
C MET A 369 -4.11 -5.48 16.27
N LEU A 370 -4.26 -6.20 15.16
CA LEU A 370 -3.14 -6.90 14.52
C LEU A 370 -2.14 -5.93 13.87
N GLY A 371 -2.59 -4.74 13.46
CA GLY A 371 -1.71 -3.62 13.09
C GLY A 371 -0.82 -3.18 14.25
N GLY A 372 -1.36 -3.12 15.47
CA GLY A 372 -0.57 -2.87 16.69
C GLY A 372 0.51 -3.94 16.92
N VAL A 373 0.22 -5.21 16.63
CA VAL A 373 1.23 -6.29 16.69
C VAL A 373 2.34 -6.08 15.65
N GLN A 374 2.00 -5.65 14.43
CA GLN A 374 3.01 -5.32 13.41
C GLN A 374 3.92 -4.15 13.84
N LEU A 375 3.34 -3.12 14.45
CA LEU A 375 4.11 -1.99 14.99
C LEU A 375 5.12 -2.44 16.03
N ALA A 376 4.70 -3.30 16.99
CA ALA A 376 5.63 -3.88 17.97
C ALA A 376 6.74 -4.68 17.29
N TYR A 377 6.38 -5.54 16.33
CA TYR A 377 7.35 -6.37 15.63
C TYR A 377 8.43 -5.54 14.98
N VAL A 378 8.06 -4.49 14.23
CA VAL A 378 9.03 -3.64 13.52
C VAL A 378 9.95 -2.90 14.50
N ALA A 379 9.40 -2.30 15.56
CA ALA A 379 10.21 -1.63 16.57
C ALA A 379 11.19 -2.59 17.26
N LEU A 380 10.72 -3.75 17.69
CA LEU A 380 11.57 -4.76 18.31
C LEU A 380 12.60 -5.34 17.34
N PHE A 381 12.20 -5.59 16.07
CA PHE A 381 13.11 -6.10 15.05
C PHE A 381 14.30 -5.15 14.86
N TYR A 382 14.06 -3.86 14.61
CA TYR A 382 15.16 -2.91 14.39
C TYR A 382 15.94 -2.60 15.66
N THR A 383 15.31 -2.54 16.82
CA THR A 383 16.05 -2.43 18.10
C THR A 383 16.99 -3.62 18.30
N PHE A 384 16.49 -4.84 18.06
CA PHE A 384 17.29 -6.05 18.24
C PHE A 384 18.40 -6.16 17.19
N THR A 385 18.08 -5.94 15.91
CA THR A 385 19.05 -6.11 14.82
C THR A 385 20.08 -4.98 14.80
N ALA A 386 19.74 -3.75 15.22
CA ALA A 386 20.70 -2.66 15.35
C ALA A 386 21.77 -3.01 16.40
N ASN A 387 21.36 -3.54 17.54
CA ASN A 387 22.28 -3.86 18.64
C ASN A 387 23.14 -5.11 18.38
N LEU A 388 22.59 -6.13 17.69
CA LEU A 388 23.28 -7.40 17.50
C LEU A 388 23.98 -7.54 16.14
N LEU A 389 23.41 -6.97 15.10
CA LEU A 389 23.83 -7.18 13.72
C LEU A 389 24.26 -5.89 13.02
N GLY A 390 24.07 -4.74 13.65
CA GLY A 390 24.29 -3.44 13.03
C GLY A 390 23.31 -3.15 11.88
N TRP A 391 22.09 -3.72 11.93
CA TRP A 391 21.06 -3.48 10.92
C TRP A 391 20.09 -2.41 11.39
N TRP A 392 19.78 -1.44 10.56
CA TRP A 392 18.76 -0.44 10.83
C TRP A 392 18.03 -0.01 9.56
N SER A 393 16.88 0.64 9.72
CA SER A 393 16.15 1.31 8.66
C SER A 393 15.95 2.76 9.07
N PRO A 394 16.44 3.74 8.30
CA PRO A 394 16.02 5.11 8.47
C PRO A 394 14.51 5.18 8.26
N ALA A 395 13.76 5.66 9.23
CA ALA A 395 12.29 5.72 9.14
C ALA A 395 11.76 6.76 8.12
N THR A 396 12.56 7.38 7.28
CA THR A 396 12.42 8.79 7.04
C THR A 396 12.34 9.29 5.62
N SER A 397 12.20 8.42 4.63
CA SER A 397 11.88 8.89 3.27
C SER A 397 10.56 9.68 3.22
N GLU A 398 9.72 9.56 4.24
CA GLU A 398 8.36 10.12 4.27
C GLU A 398 8.25 11.41 5.10
N TYR A 399 9.25 11.74 5.93
CA TYR A 399 9.26 13.00 6.69
C TYR A 399 9.26 14.25 5.79
N SER A 400 9.84 14.16 4.59
CA SER A 400 10.01 15.31 3.73
C SER A 400 8.69 15.89 3.22
N ASP A 401 7.74 15.07 2.83
CA ASP A 401 6.56 15.57 2.12
C ASP A 401 5.38 15.89 3.04
N ILE A 402 5.22 15.15 4.14
CA ILE A 402 4.06 15.26 5.00
C ILE A 402 3.88 16.67 5.60
N PHE A 403 4.98 17.31 6.04
CA PHE A 403 4.95 18.63 6.67
C PHE A 403 4.70 19.77 5.68
N ALA A 404 5.08 19.59 4.42
CA ALA A 404 4.96 20.63 3.40
C ALA A 404 3.60 20.62 2.66
N THR A 405 2.73 19.63 2.92
CA THR A 405 1.38 19.57 2.34
C THR A 405 0.38 20.42 3.10
N PRO A 406 -0.67 20.96 2.43
CA PRO A 406 -1.75 21.70 3.10
C PRO A 406 -2.55 20.88 4.11
N LEU A 407 -2.72 19.58 3.88
CA LEU A 407 -3.44 18.66 4.77
C LEU A 407 -2.55 17.45 5.12
N PRO A 408 -1.64 17.56 6.11
CA PRO A 408 -0.67 16.52 6.44
C PRO A 408 -1.30 15.17 6.78
N PHE A 409 -2.42 15.14 7.52
CA PHE A 409 -3.14 13.92 7.85
C PHE A 409 -3.59 13.12 6.60
N PHE A 410 -3.88 13.84 5.49
CA PHE A 410 -4.36 13.20 4.28
C PHE A 410 -3.26 12.46 3.54
N TYR A 411 -2.02 12.91 3.68
CA TYR A 411 -0.84 12.20 3.17
C TYR A 411 -0.74 10.80 3.81
N ALA A 412 -0.78 10.74 5.15
CA ALA A 412 -0.76 9.47 5.89
C ALA A 412 -1.95 8.57 5.53
N PHE A 413 -3.16 9.15 5.38
CA PHE A 413 -4.36 8.41 5.00
C PHE A 413 -4.24 7.77 3.62
N ASN A 414 -3.74 8.50 2.63
CA ASN A 414 -3.55 7.97 1.28
C ASN A 414 -2.45 6.88 1.24
N ALA A 415 -1.31 7.11 1.92
CA ALA A 415 -0.23 6.14 2.03
C ALA A 415 -0.72 4.82 2.65
N GLY A 416 -1.56 4.90 3.69
CA GLY A 416 -2.19 3.73 4.30
C GLY A 416 -3.20 3.04 3.38
N LEU A 417 -4.19 3.77 2.86
CA LEU A 417 -5.34 3.18 2.15
C LEU A 417 -4.95 2.58 0.80
N SER A 418 -4.23 3.34 -0.02
CA SER A 418 -3.90 2.91 -1.39
C SER A 418 -2.98 1.69 -1.39
N ALA A 419 -1.92 1.71 -0.58
CA ALA A 419 -1.01 0.57 -0.46
C ALA A 419 -1.73 -0.67 0.08
N SER A 420 -2.46 -0.56 1.20
CA SER A 420 -3.12 -1.71 1.81
C SER A 420 -4.16 -2.37 0.92
N ILE A 421 -4.94 -1.62 0.13
CA ILE A 421 -5.93 -2.20 -0.77
C ILE A 421 -5.26 -2.88 -1.96
N ILE A 422 -4.35 -2.18 -2.66
CA ILE A 422 -3.74 -2.69 -3.89
C ILE A 422 -2.84 -3.89 -3.58
N GLU A 423 -2.04 -3.80 -2.53
CA GLU A 423 -1.08 -4.84 -2.18
C GLU A 423 -1.75 -6.08 -1.61
N GLU A 424 -2.74 -5.94 -0.72
CA GLU A 424 -3.45 -7.09 -0.19
C GLU A 424 -4.28 -7.83 -1.26
N LEU A 425 -4.86 -7.08 -2.21
CA LEU A 425 -5.52 -7.70 -3.37
C LEU A 425 -4.52 -8.42 -4.28
N SER A 426 -3.38 -7.79 -4.58
CA SER A 426 -2.38 -8.35 -5.49
C SER A 426 -1.66 -9.55 -4.88
N ILE A 427 -1.21 -9.44 -3.63
CA ILE A 427 -0.33 -10.42 -3.00
C ILE A 427 -1.12 -11.51 -2.29
N ARG A 428 -2.06 -11.13 -1.39
CA ARG A 428 -2.77 -12.10 -0.55
C ARG A 428 -3.95 -12.72 -1.29
N PHE A 429 -4.73 -11.92 -2.01
CA PHE A 429 -5.87 -12.50 -2.70
C PHE A 429 -5.47 -13.18 -4.02
N LEU A 430 -4.85 -12.45 -4.94
CA LEU A 430 -4.53 -12.97 -6.27
C LEU A 430 -3.28 -13.85 -6.26
N GLY A 431 -2.16 -13.40 -5.70
CA GLY A 431 -0.90 -14.14 -5.71
C GLY A 431 -0.97 -15.43 -4.88
N LEU A 432 -1.30 -15.32 -3.60
CA LEU A 432 -1.45 -16.49 -2.72
C LEU A 432 -2.60 -17.38 -3.17
N GLY A 433 -3.74 -16.78 -3.57
CA GLY A 433 -4.89 -17.53 -4.08
C GLY A 433 -4.57 -18.32 -5.34
N PHE A 434 -3.84 -17.74 -6.28
CA PHE A 434 -3.36 -18.42 -7.48
C PHE A 434 -2.45 -19.60 -7.15
N LEU A 435 -1.50 -19.43 -6.24
CA LEU A 435 -0.60 -20.52 -5.84
C LEU A 435 -1.31 -21.63 -5.08
N LEU A 436 -2.29 -21.30 -4.22
CA LEU A 436 -3.15 -22.31 -3.60
C LEU A 436 -3.89 -23.14 -4.65
N TRP A 437 -4.40 -22.48 -5.67
CA TRP A 437 -5.05 -23.15 -6.78
C TRP A 437 -4.05 -24.01 -7.57
N LEU A 438 -2.88 -23.46 -7.92
CA LEU A 438 -1.82 -24.15 -8.68
C LEU A 438 -1.34 -25.41 -7.97
N PHE A 439 -1.16 -25.36 -6.67
CA PHE A 439 -0.69 -26.49 -5.84
C PHE A 439 -1.83 -27.41 -5.41
N GLY A 440 -3.08 -27.17 -5.82
CA GLY A 440 -4.25 -27.95 -5.41
C GLY A 440 -4.45 -27.98 -3.89
N GLY A 441 -4.05 -26.91 -3.19
CA GLY A 441 -4.16 -26.76 -1.73
C GLY A 441 -3.11 -27.53 -0.92
N LYS A 442 -2.15 -28.25 -1.55
CA LYS A 442 -1.20 -29.12 -0.86
C LYS A 442 -0.06 -28.36 -0.18
N HIS A 443 0.58 -27.41 -0.86
CA HIS A 443 1.76 -26.70 -0.36
C HIS A 443 1.39 -25.28 0.12
N ARG A 444 0.51 -25.19 1.13
CA ARG A 444 -0.02 -23.90 1.62
C ARG A 444 1.08 -22.94 2.08
N TRP A 445 2.14 -23.46 2.71
CA TRP A 445 3.24 -22.65 3.18
C TRP A 445 4.02 -21.99 2.04
N LEU A 446 4.22 -22.69 0.90
CA LEU A 446 4.82 -22.09 -0.30
C LEU A 446 3.90 -21.04 -0.94
N ALA A 447 2.59 -21.29 -0.93
CA ALA A 447 1.62 -20.33 -1.44
C ALA A 447 1.61 -19.01 -0.64
N VAL A 448 1.98 -19.07 0.65
CA VAL A 448 2.17 -17.87 1.49
C VAL A 448 3.56 -17.27 1.31
N LEU A 449 4.62 -18.09 1.33
CA LEU A 449 6.00 -17.63 1.32
C LEU A 449 6.39 -16.94 0.01
N ILE A 450 6.04 -17.51 -1.16
CA ILE A 450 6.49 -16.96 -2.45
C ILE A 450 5.99 -15.53 -2.68
N PRO A 451 4.67 -15.23 -2.54
CA PRO A 451 4.21 -13.84 -2.67
C PRO A 451 4.75 -12.91 -1.59
N ALA A 452 4.97 -13.42 -0.37
CA ALA A 452 5.56 -12.66 0.73
C ALA A 452 6.99 -12.22 0.42
N LEU A 453 7.81 -13.09 -0.18
CA LEU A 453 9.17 -12.76 -0.62
C LEU A 453 9.17 -11.67 -1.71
N PHE A 454 8.38 -11.82 -2.77
CA PHE A 454 8.31 -10.80 -3.80
C PHE A 454 7.85 -9.45 -3.24
N TRP A 455 6.83 -9.46 -2.38
CA TRP A 455 6.34 -8.25 -1.71
C TRP A 455 7.40 -7.59 -0.82
N ALA A 456 8.11 -8.38 -0.03
CA ALA A 456 9.15 -7.90 0.86
C ALA A 456 10.31 -7.25 0.07
N PHE A 457 10.77 -7.91 -0.99
CA PHE A 457 11.87 -7.40 -1.81
C PHE A 457 11.45 -6.28 -2.78
N ALA A 458 10.16 -6.09 -3.04
CA ALA A 458 9.65 -4.88 -3.70
C ALA A 458 9.73 -3.63 -2.81
N HIS A 459 10.27 -3.73 -1.58
CA HIS A 459 10.50 -2.62 -0.66
C HIS A 459 11.99 -2.36 -0.40
N THR A 460 12.91 -3.02 -1.12
CA THR A 460 14.35 -2.73 -1.03
C THR A 460 14.72 -1.35 -1.57
N GLY A 461 13.78 -0.68 -2.26
CA GLY A 461 13.88 0.73 -2.62
C GLY A 461 14.03 1.68 -1.42
N TYR A 462 13.55 1.33 -0.24
CA TYR A 462 13.83 2.08 0.99
C TYR A 462 15.30 1.99 1.40
N VAL A 463 15.82 3.06 1.99
CA VAL A 463 17.19 3.07 2.50
C VAL A 463 17.25 2.19 3.74
N THR A 464 18.11 1.17 3.73
CA THR A 464 18.35 0.29 4.89
C THR A 464 19.79 -0.16 4.91
N SER A 465 20.30 -0.50 6.07
CA SER A 465 21.61 -1.12 6.23
C SER A 465 21.47 -2.46 6.95
N PRO A 466 21.90 -3.56 6.34
CA PRO A 466 22.25 -3.73 4.92
C PRO A 466 21.03 -3.60 3.99
N ILE A 467 21.25 -3.49 2.69
CA ILE A 467 20.20 -3.24 1.70
C ILE A 467 19.05 -4.28 1.69
N TYR A 468 19.30 -5.48 2.18
CA TYR A 468 18.31 -6.55 2.27
C TYR A 468 17.56 -6.60 3.63
N ALA A 469 17.93 -5.75 4.60
CA ALA A 469 17.32 -5.77 5.95
C ALA A 469 15.79 -5.61 5.88
N ARG A 470 15.30 -4.67 5.06
CA ARG A 470 13.87 -4.47 4.84
C ARG A 470 13.18 -5.68 4.20
N GLY A 471 13.87 -6.34 3.25
CA GLY A 471 13.36 -7.57 2.63
C GLY A 471 13.20 -8.71 3.64
N VAL A 472 14.13 -8.87 4.58
CA VAL A 472 14.05 -9.88 5.65
C VAL A 472 12.91 -9.54 6.61
N GLU A 473 12.88 -8.31 7.11
CA GLU A 473 11.83 -7.82 8.02
C GLU A 473 10.44 -8.01 7.41
N LEU A 474 10.22 -7.50 6.21
CA LEU A 474 8.92 -7.59 5.54
C LEU A 474 8.54 -9.01 5.09
N THR A 475 9.50 -9.92 4.92
CA THR A 475 9.16 -11.33 4.69
C THR A 475 8.39 -11.91 5.86
N VAL A 476 8.81 -11.61 7.10
CA VAL A 476 8.09 -12.06 8.30
C VAL A 476 6.70 -11.41 8.39
N VAL A 477 6.60 -10.11 8.13
CA VAL A 477 5.30 -9.41 8.04
C VAL A 477 4.43 -10.01 6.93
N GLY A 478 5.01 -10.34 5.78
CA GLY A 478 4.31 -10.97 4.66
C GLY A 478 3.74 -12.34 4.99
N LEU A 479 4.49 -13.16 5.73
CA LEU A 479 4.02 -14.46 6.26
C LEU A 479 2.89 -14.26 7.28
N PHE A 480 3.03 -13.29 8.17
CA PHE A 480 2.01 -12.94 9.16
C PHE A 480 0.70 -12.49 8.49
N LEU A 481 0.75 -11.56 7.53
CA LEU A 481 -0.43 -11.11 6.78
C LEU A 481 -1.05 -12.24 5.94
N GLY A 482 -0.23 -13.11 5.34
CA GLY A 482 -0.71 -14.30 4.63
C GLY A 482 -1.44 -15.28 5.55
N TYR A 483 -0.93 -15.48 6.78
CA TYR A 483 -1.61 -16.27 7.81
C TYR A 483 -2.93 -15.63 8.24
N ILE A 484 -2.95 -14.32 8.49
CA ILE A 484 -4.16 -13.56 8.85
C ILE A 484 -5.22 -13.70 7.76
N PHE A 485 -4.83 -13.55 6.49
CA PHE A 485 -5.73 -13.71 5.35
C PHE A 485 -6.38 -15.09 5.33
N LEU A 486 -5.59 -16.15 5.50
CA LEU A 486 -6.11 -17.53 5.50
C LEU A 486 -6.94 -17.86 6.75
N LYS A 487 -6.62 -17.26 7.88
CA LYS A 487 -7.29 -17.53 9.16
C LYS A 487 -8.58 -16.73 9.32
N PHE A 488 -8.59 -15.48 8.87
CA PHE A 488 -9.67 -14.55 9.06
C PHE A 488 -10.31 -14.15 7.73
N ASP A 489 -9.86 -13.05 7.12
CA ASP A 489 -10.41 -12.52 5.87
C ASP A 489 -9.51 -11.40 5.29
N LEU A 490 -9.83 -10.98 4.05
CA LEU A 490 -9.10 -9.92 3.35
C LEU A 490 -9.23 -8.57 4.05
N LEU A 491 -10.41 -8.23 4.60
CA LEU A 491 -10.62 -6.95 5.27
C LEU A 491 -9.74 -6.83 6.52
N THR A 492 -9.60 -7.92 7.29
CA THR A 492 -8.69 -7.95 8.45
C THR A 492 -7.24 -7.66 8.03
N THR A 493 -6.76 -8.23 6.90
CA THR A 493 -5.41 -7.95 6.41
C THR A 493 -5.26 -6.52 5.90
N ILE A 494 -6.22 -6.02 5.13
CA ILE A 494 -6.22 -4.63 4.64
C ILE A 494 -6.17 -3.64 5.81
N VAL A 495 -7.03 -3.81 6.82
CA VAL A 495 -7.06 -2.90 7.97
C VAL A 495 -5.80 -3.03 8.82
N SER A 496 -5.23 -4.23 8.96
CA SER A 496 -3.97 -4.42 9.68
C SER A 496 -2.80 -3.70 8.99
N HIS A 497 -2.69 -3.84 7.68
CA HIS A 497 -1.69 -3.13 6.87
C HIS A 497 -1.94 -1.61 6.85
N PHE A 498 -3.20 -1.18 6.67
CA PHE A 498 -3.61 0.21 6.76
C PHE A 498 -3.22 0.85 8.10
N THR A 499 -3.48 0.17 9.21
CA THR A 499 -3.14 0.66 10.55
C THR A 499 -1.63 0.86 10.69
N TYR A 500 -0.83 -0.12 10.25
CA TYR A 500 0.62 -0.02 10.28
C TYR A 500 1.12 1.20 9.51
N ASN A 501 0.73 1.33 8.23
CA ASN A 501 1.17 2.44 7.39
C ASN A 501 0.72 3.80 7.92
N MET A 502 -0.54 3.91 8.35
CA MET A 502 -1.08 5.14 8.93
C MET A 502 -0.30 5.62 10.15
N VAL A 503 0.02 4.69 11.06
CA VAL A 503 0.74 5.03 12.31
C VAL A 503 2.18 5.39 11.99
N VAL A 504 2.89 4.57 11.21
CA VAL A 504 4.31 4.83 10.87
C VAL A 504 4.47 6.16 10.12
N THR A 505 3.58 6.45 9.16
CA THR A 505 3.62 7.72 8.43
C THR A 505 3.16 8.90 9.29
N GLY A 506 2.17 8.70 10.16
CA GLY A 506 1.55 9.79 10.93
C GLY A 506 2.22 10.10 12.28
N ILE A 507 3.10 9.23 12.79
CA ILE A 507 3.70 9.40 14.13
C ILE A 507 4.51 10.69 14.26
N ALA A 508 5.17 11.12 13.19
CA ALA A 508 5.92 12.37 13.16
C ALA A 508 5.02 13.60 13.40
N LEU A 509 3.79 13.57 12.90
CA LEU A 509 2.81 14.64 13.16
C LEU A 509 2.40 14.70 14.63
N LEU A 510 2.18 13.54 15.27
CA LEU A 510 1.82 13.46 16.69
C LEU A 510 2.93 13.96 17.61
N ARG A 511 4.18 13.78 17.21
CA ARG A 511 5.36 14.16 18.00
C ARG A 511 5.78 15.61 17.78
N SER A 512 5.25 16.28 16.77
CA SER A 512 5.57 17.67 16.49
C SER A 512 5.09 18.60 17.61
N SER A 513 5.93 19.57 18.00
CA SER A 513 5.57 20.63 18.93
C SER A 513 4.61 21.66 18.30
N GLU A 514 4.53 21.71 16.96
CA GLU A 514 3.59 22.58 16.25
C GLU A 514 2.16 22.04 16.37
N GLU A 515 1.24 22.89 16.84
CA GLU A 515 -0.15 22.50 17.15
C GLU A 515 -0.91 21.97 15.91
N TYR A 516 -0.72 22.58 14.75
CA TYR A 516 -1.37 22.18 13.52
C TYR A 516 -1.01 20.75 13.10
N TYR A 517 0.28 20.39 13.22
CA TYR A 517 0.73 19.03 12.92
C TYR A 517 0.23 18.03 13.96
N ARG A 518 0.27 18.39 15.24
CA ARG A 518 -0.24 17.53 16.32
C ARG A 518 -1.74 17.25 16.16
N ILE A 519 -2.54 18.28 15.80
CA ILE A 519 -3.97 18.09 15.47
C ILE A 519 -4.11 17.15 14.26
N SER A 520 -3.31 17.36 13.19
CA SER A 520 -3.29 16.47 12.03
C SER A 520 -2.95 15.03 12.40
N GLY A 521 -2.01 14.81 13.33
CA GLY A 521 -1.69 13.49 13.88
C GLY A 521 -2.86 12.85 14.62
N TRP A 522 -3.62 13.61 15.40
CA TRP A 522 -4.85 13.11 16.03
C TRP A 522 -5.93 12.76 15.01
N VAL A 523 -6.04 13.51 13.91
CA VAL A 523 -6.94 13.16 12.80
C VAL A 523 -6.55 11.82 12.19
N VAL A 524 -5.24 11.54 12.04
CA VAL A 524 -4.74 10.22 11.59
C VAL A 524 -5.22 9.10 12.52
N ILE A 525 -5.07 9.27 13.84
CA ILE A 525 -5.53 8.27 14.82
C ILE A 525 -7.05 8.10 14.76
N PHE A 526 -7.80 9.22 14.62
CA PHE A 526 -9.25 9.16 14.49
C PHE A 526 -9.70 8.40 13.23
N ALA A 527 -8.97 8.56 12.13
CA ALA A 527 -9.27 7.85 10.88
C ALA A 527 -9.15 6.32 11.01
N LEU A 528 -8.28 5.81 11.91
CA LEU A 528 -8.16 4.38 12.19
C LEU A 528 -9.44 3.75 12.76
N VAL A 529 -10.27 4.53 13.46
CA VAL A 529 -11.50 4.01 14.07
C VAL A 529 -12.71 4.15 13.15
N LEU A 530 -12.63 4.88 12.03
CA LEU A 530 -13.74 5.06 11.09
C LEU A 530 -14.35 3.72 10.61
N PRO A 531 -13.58 2.67 10.29
CA PRO A 531 -14.14 1.37 9.88
C PRO A 531 -14.97 0.67 10.96
N LEU A 532 -14.91 1.12 12.22
CA LEU A 532 -15.70 0.56 13.31
C LEU A 532 -17.11 1.16 13.41
N LEU A 533 -17.31 2.37 12.88
CA LEU A 533 -18.56 3.13 12.98
C LEU A 533 -19.81 2.35 12.50
N PRO A 534 -19.78 1.62 11.37
CA PRO A 534 -20.94 0.86 10.94
C PRO A 534 -21.45 -0.16 11.97
N GLY A 535 -20.52 -0.87 12.63
CA GLY A 535 -20.85 -1.83 13.67
C GLY A 535 -21.38 -1.15 14.94
N ILE A 536 -20.76 -0.04 15.35
CA ILE A 536 -21.21 0.76 16.49
C ILE A 536 -22.65 1.23 16.25
N VAL A 537 -22.96 1.76 15.07
CA VAL A 537 -24.33 2.18 14.72
C VAL A 537 -25.31 1.02 14.78
N VAL A 538 -24.93 -0.17 14.32
CA VAL A 538 -25.79 -1.37 14.41
C VAL A 538 -26.02 -1.76 15.87
N LEU A 539 -24.98 -1.76 16.72
CA LEU A 539 -25.10 -2.09 18.13
C LEU A 539 -25.97 -1.09 18.90
N LEU A 540 -25.82 0.20 18.63
CA LEU A 540 -26.64 1.25 19.23
C LEU A 540 -28.12 1.12 18.84
N ARG A 541 -28.42 0.76 17.58
CA ARG A 541 -29.81 0.60 17.10
C ARG A 541 -30.48 -0.67 17.57
N ARG A 542 -29.76 -1.79 17.73
CA ARG A 542 -30.29 -3.10 18.06
C ARG A 542 -30.16 -3.46 19.55
N GLY A 543 -29.38 -2.68 20.32
CA GLY A 543 -28.94 -3.07 21.66
C GLY A 543 -27.92 -4.22 21.61
N LEU A 544 -27.39 -4.58 22.79
CA LEU A 544 -26.39 -5.67 22.94
C LEU A 544 -27.01 -7.09 22.81
N ARG A 545 -28.18 -7.23 22.23
CA ARG A 545 -28.76 -8.55 21.95
C ARG A 545 -27.94 -9.22 20.87
N THR A 546 -26.89 -9.89 21.29
CA THR A 546 -26.13 -10.82 20.44
C THR A 546 -26.99 -12.06 20.25
N GLU A 547 -27.47 -12.29 19.03
CA GLU A 547 -27.85 -13.65 18.67
C GLU A 547 -26.66 -14.57 18.94
N PRO A 548 -26.82 -15.74 19.54
CA PRO A 548 -25.74 -16.65 19.82
C PRO A 548 -24.93 -16.88 18.53
N PRO A 549 -23.59 -16.99 18.59
CA PRO A 549 -22.79 -17.26 17.43
C PRO A 549 -23.18 -18.62 16.88
N ILE A 550 -23.74 -18.63 15.67
CA ILE A 550 -24.05 -19.87 14.99
C ILE A 550 -22.68 -20.37 14.46
N VAL A 551 -22.03 -21.18 15.29
CA VAL A 551 -20.89 -21.99 14.87
C VAL A 551 -21.47 -23.24 14.23
N GLU A 552 -21.87 -23.17 12.98
CA GLU A 552 -22.40 -24.29 12.27
C GLU A 552 -21.40 -24.75 11.20
N HIS A 553 -20.91 -25.96 11.41
CA HIS A 553 -20.26 -26.70 10.33
C HIS A 553 -21.34 -27.09 9.33
N LEU A 554 -21.29 -26.47 8.15
CA LEU A 554 -22.19 -26.85 7.07
C LEU A 554 -21.65 -28.10 6.37
N VAL A 555 -22.46 -29.12 6.33
CA VAL A 555 -22.13 -30.40 5.72
C VAL A 555 -23.15 -30.71 4.62
N ILE A 556 -22.65 -31.14 3.44
CA ILE A 556 -23.50 -31.71 2.40
C ILE A 556 -23.50 -33.23 2.60
N SER A 557 -24.67 -33.82 2.83
CA SER A 557 -24.85 -35.26 3.00
C SER A 557 -25.99 -35.78 2.13
N LEU A 558 -26.00 -37.04 1.87
CA LEU A 558 -27.18 -37.70 1.28
C LEU A 558 -28.37 -37.57 2.21
N PHE A 559 -29.54 -37.56 1.61
CA PHE A 559 -30.82 -37.62 2.32
C PHE A 559 -30.94 -38.90 3.15
N GLU A 560 -31.50 -38.76 4.33
CA GLU A 560 -31.87 -39.85 5.23
C GLU A 560 -33.39 -39.74 5.53
N ASP A 561 -34.05 -40.85 5.82
CA ASP A 561 -35.51 -40.87 6.10
C ASP A 561 -35.90 -39.96 7.27
N SER A 562 -34.98 -39.74 8.20
CA SER A 562 -35.14 -38.80 9.31
C SER A 562 -35.27 -37.33 8.86
N ASP A 563 -34.84 -37.00 7.66
CA ASP A 563 -34.84 -35.63 7.09
C ASP A 563 -36.20 -35.23 6.55
N LEU A 564 -37.05 -36.21 6.26
CA LEU A 564 -38.30 -35.99 5.55
C LEU A 564 -39.17 -34.92 6.22
N ARG A 565 -39.21 -34.91 7.54
CA ARG A 565 -40.01 -33.95 8.31
C ARG A 565 -39.47 -32.52 8.13
N GLN A 566 -38.16 -32.33 8.07
CA GLN A 566 -37.56 -31.05 7.86
C GLN A 566 -37.68 -30.56 6.42
N LEU A 567 -37.53 -31.46 5.44
CA LEU A 567 -37.74 -31.17 4.02
C LEU A 567 -39.16 -30.71 3.73
N CYS A 568 -40.15 -31.34 4.32
CA CYS A 568 -41.56 -30.91 4.21
C CYS A 568 -41.82 -29.51 4.79
N GLY A 569 -41.00 -29.05 5.73
CA GLY A 569 -41.07 -27.70 6.30
C GLY A 569 -40.40 -26.61 5.43
N LEU A 570 -39.66 -26.98 4.40
CA LEU A 570 -39.02 -26.01 3.53
C LEU A 570 -40.03 -25.30 2.61
N PRO A 571 -39.85 -24.01 2.27
CA PRO A 571 -40.76 -23.27 1.42
C PRO A 571 -40.59 -23.64 -0.06
N ILE A 572 -40.66 -24.95 -0.36
CA ILE A 572 -40.53 -25.53 -1.68
C ILE A 572 -41.80 -26.36 -1.94
N LYS A 573 -42.46 -26.08 -3.06
CA LYS A 573 -43.63 -26.84 -3.47
C LYS A 573 -43.20 -28.17 -4.10
N THR A 574 -42.83 -29.13 -3.25
CA THR A 574 -42.32 -30.45 -3.67
C THR A 574 -42.91 -31.50 -2.79
N ASP A 575 -43.39 -32.58 -3.38
CA ASP A 575 -43.86 -33.75 -2.63
C ASP A 575 -42.66 -34.64 -2.26
N TRP A 576 -42.09 -34.38 -1.10
CA TRP A 576 -40.91 -35.09 -0.61
C TRP A 576 -41.15 -36.57 -0.34
N HIS A 577 -42.40 -36.96 -0.01
CA HIS A 577 -42.77 -38.36 0.20
C HIS A 577 -42.71 -39.18 -1.09
N ILE A 578 -43.11 -38.59 -2.20
CA ILE A 578 -43.02 -39.25 -3.53
C ILE A 578 -41.57 -39.25 -4.02
N LEU A 579 -40.88 -38.12 -3.90
CA LEU A 579 -39.51 -37.97 -4.41
C LEU A 579 -38.49 -38.87 -3.70
N SER A 580 -38.57 -39.03 -2.38
CA SER A 580 -37.65 -39.87 -1.59
C SER A 580 -37.78 -41.37 -1.89
N ARG A 581 -38.88 -41.82 -2.46
CA ARG A 581 -39.11 -43.23 -2.85
C ARG A 581 -38.69 -43.61 -4.24
N GLN A 582 -38.22 -42.66 -5.05
CA GLN A 582 -37.76 -42.93 -6.42
C GLN A 582 -36.32 -43.44 -6.40
N GLY A 583 -36.09 -44.70 -6.75
CA GLY A 583 -34.81 -45.38 -6.66
C GLY A 583 -33.69 -44.85 -7.58
N ASN A 584 -34.02 -44.03 -8.61
CA ASN A 584 -33.09 -43.39 -9.53
C ASN A 584 -32.77 -41.94 -9.17
N ARG A 585 -33.15 -41.49 -7.96
CA ARG A 585 -33.04 -40.08 -7.52
C ARG A 585 -31.98 -39.90 -6.46
N THR A 586 -31.21 -38.83 -6.62
CA THR A 586 -30.23 -38.34 -5.65
C THR A 586 -30.78 -37.08 -4.96
N ILE A 587 -30.84 -37.07 -3.65
CA ILE A 587 -31.18 -35.91 -2.85
C ILE A 587 -30.01 -35.63 -1.92
N LEU A 588 -29.47 -34.39 -2.01
CA LEU A 588 -28.38 -33.92 -1.12
C LEU A 588 -28.91 -32.80 -0.24
N CYS A 589 -28.68 -32.93 1.03
CA CYS A 589 -29.06 -31.96 2.06
C CYS A 589 -27.84 -31.16 2.53
N LEU A 590 -27.96 -29.83 2.56
CA LEU A 590 -27.00 -28.92 3.19
C LEU A 590 -27.49 -28.75 4.66
N ARG A 591 -26.69 -29.21 5.60
CA ARG A 591 -26.97 -29.17 7.01
C ARG A 591 -26.17 -28.16 7.76
N ALA A 592 -26.80 -27.43 8.65
CA ALA A 592 -26.18 -26.58 9.65
C ALA A 592 -26.43 -27.26 11.02
N GLY A 593 -25.46 -28.02 11.51
CA GLY A 593 -25.69 -28.95 12.61
C GLY A 593 -26.72 -29.99 12.25
N GLN A 594 -27.87 -29.98 12.93
CA GLN A 594 -29.01 -30.86 12.65
C GLN A 594 -30.08 -30.22 11.73
N GLU A 595 -29.99 -28.92 11.44
CA GLU A 595 -30.97 -28.20 10.64
C GLU A 595 -30.66 -28.32 9.15
N ILE A 596 -31.65 -28.65 8.30
CA ILE A 596 -31.49 -28.62 6.85
C ILE A 596 -31.75 -27.22 6.35
N VAL A 597 -30.66 -26.58 5.86
CA VAL A 597 -30.68 -25.20 5.38
C VAL A 597 -30.58 -25.08 3.86
N GLY A 598 -30.43 -26.19 3.18
CA GLY A 598 -30.46 -26.28 1.73
C GLY A 598 -30.64 -27.69 1.23
N VAL A 599 -31.11 -27.82 0.00
CA VAL A 599 -31.32 -29.12 -0.64
C VAL A 599 -31.11 -28.97 -2.16
N VAL A 600 -30.59 -30.02 -2.78
CA VAL A 600 -30.55 -30.17 -4.23
C VAL A 600 -31.02 -31.56 -4.60
N THR A 601 -31.81 -31.64 -5.66
CA THR A 601 -32.38 -32.89 -6.14
C THR A 601 -32.06 -33.13 -7.60
N GLY A 602 -31.78 -34.38 -7.94
CA GLY A 602 -31.56 -34.82 -9.33
C GLY A 602 -31.89 -36.29 -9.49
N TYR A 603 -32.01 -36.74 -10.71
CA TYR A 603 -32.23 -38.12 -11.07
C TYR A 603 -31.49 -38.53 -12.31
N LEU A 604 -31.26 -39.82 -12.47
CA LEU A 604 -30.67 -40.42 -13.65
C LEU A 604 -31.77 -40.99 -14.54
N ASP A 605 -31.78 -40.55 -15.81
CA ASP A 605 -32.62 -41.13 -16.88
C ASP A 605 -31.70 -41.70 -17.91
N MET A 606 -31.65 -43.05 -18.00
CA MET A 606 -30.64 -43.78 -18.76
C MET A 606 -29.21 -43.30 -18.46
N THR A 607 -28.58 -42.55 -19.36
CA THR A 607 -27.26 -41.96 -19.22
C THR A 607 -27.29 -40.45 -19.03
N MET A 608 -28.47 -39.87 -18.86
CA MET A 608 -28.68 -38.46 -18.73
C MET A 608 -29.01 -38.10 -17.27
N GLY A 609 -28.18 -37.29 -16.62
CA GLY A 609 -28.45 -36.75 -15.31
C GLY A 609 -29.33 -35.49 -15.40
N HIS A 610 -30.38 -35.42 -14.61
CA HIS A 610 -31.26 -34.27 -14.53
C HIS A 610 -31.24 -33.69 -13.13
N ILE A 611 -30.95 -32.38 -12.99
CA ILE A 611 -31.11 -31.62 -11.74
C ILE A 611 -32.41 -30.84 -11.85
N ASP A 612 -33.38 -31.10 -10.97
CA ASP A 612 -34.73 -30.55 -11.08
C ASP A 612 -35.14 -29.67 -9.84
N GLY A 613 -34.31 -29.61 -8.82
CA GLY A 613 -34.55 -28.77 -7.66
C GLY A 613 -33.28 -28.34 -6.96
N ILE A 614 -33.22 -27.05 -6.61
CA ILE A 614 -32.17 -26.51 -5.74
C ILE A 614 -32.75 -25.42 -4.85
N TYR A 615 -32.46 -25.51 -3.57
CA TYR A 615 -32.85 -24.51 -2.60
C TYR A 615 -31.72 -24.28 -1.60
N VAL A 616 -31.55 -23.02 -1.22
CA VAL A 616 -30.74 -22.61 -0.06
C VAL A 616 -31.53 -21.58 0.71
N ALA A 617 -31.65 -21.78 2.01
CA ALA A 617 -32.36 -20.87 2.91
C ALA A 617 -31.81 -19.43 2.82
N PRO A 618 -32.67 -18.40 2.91
CA PRO A 618 -32.29 -17.00 2.64
C PRO A 618 -31.06 -16.56 3.40
N ARG A 619 -30.90 -17.00 4.65
CA ARG A 619 -29.77 -16.71 5.52
C ARG A 619 -28.42 -17.21 4.97
N TRP A 620 -28.43 -18.31 4.20
CA TRP A 620 -27.27 -19.01 3.67
C TRP A 620 -27.02 -18.73 2.19
N ARG A 621 -27.87 -17.94 1.55
CA ARG A 621 -27.68 -17.55 0.14
C ARG A 621 -26.51 -16.61 -0.01
N ARG A 622 -25.94 -16.60 -1.23
CA ARG A 622 -24.79 -15.77 -1.64
C ARG A 622 -23.50 -16.07 -0.89
N GLN A 623 -23.41 -17.26 -0.29
CA GLN A 623 -22.23 -17.81 0.36
C GLN A 623 -21.68 -19.02 -0.41
N TYR A 624 -21.95 -19.08 -1.72
CA TYR A 624 -21.55 -20.15 -2.65
C TYR A 624 -22.14 -21.55 -2.37
N TRP A 625 -23.02 -21.74 -1.38
CA TRP A 625 -23.60 -23.03 -1.06
C TRP A 625 -24.46 -23.59 -2.18
N GLY A 626 -25.17 -22.74 -2.91
CA GLY A 626 -25.91 -23.16 -4.12
C GLY A 626 -25.00 -23.71 -5.20
N THR A 627 -23.86 -23.06 -5.47
CA THR A 627 -22.84 -23.53 -6.40
C THR A 627 -22.27 -24.87 -5.96
N ARG A 628 -22.01 -25.00 -4.65
CA ARG A 628 -21.45 -26.22 -4.07
C ARG A 628 -22.40 -27.40 -4.17
N LEU A 629 -23.66 -27.16 -3.89
CA LEU A 629 -24.72 -28.18 -4.05
C LEU A 629 -24.78 -28.66 -5.51
N LEU A 630 -24.70 -27.74 -6.50
CA LEU A 630 -24.70 -28.11 -7.91
C LEU A 630 -23.45 -28.94 -8.27
N ASP A 631 -22.27 -28.55 -7.80
CA ASP A 631 -21.03 -29.29 -8.10
C ASP A 631 -21.06 -30.70 -7.52
N VAL A 632 -21.58 -30.87 -6.28
CA VAL A 632 -21.63 -32.18 -5.63
C VAL A 632 -22.68 -33.10 -6.28
N ILE A 633 -23.89 -32.57 -6.59
CA ILE A 633 -24.90 -33.41 -7.24
C ILE A 633 -24.51 -33.79 -8.67
N GLU A 634 -23.81 -32.91 -9.40
CA GLU A 634 -23.28 -33.24 -10.71
C GLU A 634 -22.24 -34.37 -10.62
N GLU A 635 -21.33 -34.31 -9.64
CA GLU A 635 -20.34 -35.39 -9.40
C GLU A 635 -21.02 -36.71 -9.02
N GLU A 636 -22.04 -36.64 -8.16
CA GLU A 636 -22.81 -37.85 -7.78
C GLU A 636 -23.59 -38.46 -8.95
N LEU A 637 -24.27 -37.65 -9.75
CA LEU A 637 -24.99 -38.14 -10.93
C LEU A 637 -24.02 -38.77 -11.96
N LYS A 638 -22.84 -38.21 -12.16
CA LYS A 638 -21.79 -38.79 -12.99
C LYS A 638 -21.26 -40.09 -12.44
N THR A 639 -21.12 -40.19 -11.12
CA THR A 639 -20.70 -41.43 -10.43
C THR A 639 -21.76 -42.51 -10.58
N CYS A 640 -23.05 -42.11 -10.62
CA CYS A 640 -24.17 -43.02 -10.90
C CYS A 640 -24.32 -43.41 -12.38
N GLY A 641 -23.47 -42.87 -13.30
CA GLY A 641 -23.45 -43.25 -14.71
C GLY A 641 -23.95 -42.20 -15.69
N ALA A 642 -24.16 -40.94 -15.24
CA ALA A 642 -24.55 -39.88 -16.15
C ALA A 642 -23.36 -39.48 -17.06
N SER A 643 -23.57 -39.53 -18.37
CA SER A 643 -22.64 -39.02 -19.37
C SER A 643 -22.73 -37.50 -19.51
N GLU A 644 -23.91 -36.95 -19.34
CA GLU A 644 -24.22 -35.53 -19.39
C GLU A 644 -25.20 -35.18 -18.27
N VAL A 645 -25.07 -33.97 -17.73
CA VAL A 645 -26.00 -33.46 -16.66
C VAL A 645 -26.70 -32.21 -17.16
N ARG A 646 -28.02 -32.17 -17.00
CA ARG A 646 -28.90 -31.06 -17.39
C ARG A 646 -29.64 -30.51 -16.18
N VAL A 647 -29.92 -29.21 -16.18
CA VAL A 647 -30.74 -28.57 -15.14
C VAL A 647 -32.06 -28.13 -15.76
N LEU A 648 -33.15 -28.54 -15.16
CA LEU A 648 -34.51 -28.17 -15.56
C LEU A 648 -34.91 -26.87 -14.87
N VAL A 649 -35.17 -25.80 -15.62
CA VAL A 649 -35.57 -24.49 -15.07
C VAL A 649 -36.84 -24.02 -15.77
N ARG A 650 -37.84 -23.64 -14.98
CA ARG A 650 -39.08 -23.09 -15.54
C ARG A 650 -38.86 -21.75 -16.22
N PRO A 651 -39.59 -21.42 -17.32
CA PRO A 651 -39.39 -20.17 -18.06
C PRO A 651 -39.48 -18.89 -17.24
N ASN A 652 -40.28 -18.86 -16.17
CA ASN A 652 -40.52 -17.71 -15.30
C ASN A 652 -39.55 -17.61 -14.12
N GLU A 653 -38.62 -18.55 -13.95
CA GLU A 653 -37.61 -18.53 -12.86
C GLU A 653 -36.36 -17.75 -13.25
N HIS A 654 -36.48 -16.46 -13.49
CA HIS A 654 -35.38 -15.59 -13.94
C HIS A 654 -34.17 -15.60 -12.98
N ARG A 655 -34.39 -15.72 -11.66
CA ARG A 655 -33.29 -15.75 -10.67
C ARG A 655 -32.49 -17.05 -10.74
N ALA A 656 -33.17 -18.19 -10.89
CA ALA A 656 -32.52 -19.49 -11.06
C ALA A 656 -31.72 -19.54 -12.36
N ARG A 657 -32.32 -19.04 -13.46
CA ARG A 657 -31.65 -18.96 -14.76
C ARG A 657 -30.40 -18.08 -14.72
N SER A 658 -30.49 -16.90 -14.13
CA SER A 658 -29.33 -16.01 -13.94
C SER A 658 -28.25 -16.65 -13.07
N PHE A 659 -28.63 -17.34 -11.98
CA PHE A 659 -27.69 -18.07 -11.13
C PHE A 659 -26.96 -19.16 -11.90
N LEU A 660 -27.67 -20.00 -12.64
CA LEU A 660 -27.11 -21.11 -13.42
C LEU A 660 -26.21 -20.60 -14.58
N HIS A 661 -26.66 -19.55 -15.24
CA HIS A 661 -25.86 -18.92 -16.31
C HIS A 661 -24.52 -18.41 -15.78
N ASN A 662 -24.50 -17.89 -14.55
CA ASN A 662 -23.29 -17.49 -13.85
C ASN A 662 -22.43 -18.69 -13.40
N GLN A 663 -22.94 -19.91 -13.47
CA GLN A 663 -22.24 -21.17 -13.18
C GLN A 663 -21.86 -21.95 -14.48
N PHE A 664 -21.79 -21.25 -15.62
CA PHE A 664 -21.44 -21.83 -16.94
C PHE A 664 -22.43 -22.84 -17.53
N TRP A 665 -23.70 -22.77 -17.11
CA TRP A 665 -24.74 -23.53 -17.73
C TRP A 665 -25.29 -22.78 -18.96
N SER A 666 -25.22 -23.40 -20.16
CA SER A 666 -25.77 -22.81 -21.39
C SER A 666 -27.24 -23.17 -21.59
N THR A 667 -27.99 -22.27 -22.21
CA THR A 667 -29.41 -22.53 -22.55
C THR A 667 -29.55 -23.28 -23.86
N GLY A 668 -30.08 -24.54 -23.80
CA GLY A 668 -30.82 -25.14 -24.92
C GLY A 668 -32.32 -24.77 -24.81
N VAL A 669 -33.15 -25.21 -25.72
CA VAL A 669 -34.61 -24.97 -25.70
C VAL A 669 -35.19 -25.60 -24.43
N HIS A 670 -35.51 -24.77 -23.43
CA HIS A 670 -36.05 -25.13 -22.10
C HIS A 670 -35.17 -25.94 -21.13
N VAL A 671 -33.91 -26.21 -21.49
CA VAL A 671 -32.96 -26.98 -20.69
C VAL A 671 -31.64 -26.23 -20.58
N LEU A 672 -31.08 -26.10 -19.38
CA LEU A 672 -29.73 -25.62 -19.22
C LEU A 672 -28.80 -26.83 -19.13
N THR A 673 -27.91 -26.98 -20.12
CA THR A 673 -26.80 -27.92 -20.06
C THR A 673 -25.54 -27.18 -19.59
N ARG A 674 -24.78 -27.82 -18.72
CA ARG A 674 -23.45 -27.30 -18.43
C ARG A 674 -22.61 -27.42 -19.68
N VAL A 675 -22.22 -26.31 -20.27
CA VAL A 675 -21.10 -26.33 -21.22
C VAL A 675 -19.97 -26.98 -20.46
N GLU A 676 -19.48 -28.14 -20.92
CA GLU A 676 -18.25 -28.68 -20.36
C GLU A 676 -17.33 -27.53 -20.15
N LYS A 677 -16.78 -27.41 -18.90
CA LYS A 677 -15.64 -26.56 -18.66
C LYS A 677 -14.58 -27.03 -19.65
N LYS A 678 -14.70 -26.59 -20.91
CA LYS A 678 -13.63 -26.77 -21.88
C LYS A 678 -12.45 -26.13 -21.23
N GLN A 679 -11.65 -26.98 -20.62
CA GLN A 679 -10.44 -26.66 -19.92
C GLN A 679 -10.70 -26.01 -18.54
N SER A 680 -10.51 -26.80 -17.50
CA SER A 680 -10.28 -26.23 -16.17
C SER A 680 -9.24 -25.11 -16.35
N PHE A 681 -9.30 -24.05 -15.53
CA PHE A 681 -8.27 -23.00 -15.50
C PHE A 681 -6.86 -23.62 -15.60
N LYS A 682 -6.66 -24.80 -15.00
CA LYS A 682 -5.44 -25.60 -15.05
C LYS A 682 -5.09 -26.06 -16.47
N ALA A 683 -6.07 -26.46 -17.28
CA ALA A 683 -5.86 -26.88 -18.66
C ALA A 683 -5.61 -25.66 -19.57
N SER A 684 -6.32 -24.54 -19.36
CA SER A 684 -6.08 -23.30 -20.10
C SER A 684 -4.72 -22.71 -19.77
N MET A 685 -4.32 -22.69 -18.50
CA MET A 685 -2.99 -22.23 -18.09
C MET A 685 -1.90 -23.20 -18.55
N LYS A 686 -2.14 -24.51 -18.51
CA LYS A 686 -1.20 -25.52 -19.01
C LYS A 686 -1.02 -25.41 -20.54
N ASN A 687 -2.09 -25.09 -21.27
CA ASN A 687 -2.01 -24.84 -22.70
C ASN A 687 -1.26 -23.54 -23.00
N LEU A 688 -1.56 -22.45 -22.29
CA LEU A 688 -0.83 -21.19 -22.40
C LEU A 688 0.67 -21.37 -22.10
N LEU A 689 1.00 -22.06 -21.02
CA LEU A 689 2.40 -22.36 -20.66
C LEU A 689 3.06 -23.33 -21.67
N SER A 690 2.30 -24.21 -22.32
CA SER A 690 2.82 -25.09 -23.37
C SER A 690 3.02 -24.34 -24.69
N GLU A 691 2.21 -23.37 -24.99
CA GLU A 691 2.36 -22.47 -26.13
C GLU A 691 3.56 -21.55 -25.96
N LEU A 692 3.70 -20.92 -24.80
CA LEU A 692 4.89 -20.11 -24.44
C LEU A 692 6.21 -20.91 -24.45
N LYS A 693 6.16 -22.22 -24.20
CA LYS A 693 7.33 -23.11 -24.33
C LYS A 693 7.64 -23.53 -25.77
N LYS A 694 6.71 -23.42 -26.70
CA LYS A 694 6.89 -23.77 -28.12
C LYS A 694 7.47 -22.63 -28.94
N GLU A 695 7.37 -21.39 -28.47
CA GLU A 695 7.94 -20.24 -29.17
C GLU A 695 9.45 -20.14 -28.84
N LYS A 696 10.26 -20.55 -29.80
CA LYS A 696 11.70 -20.22 -29.84
C LYS A 696 11.81 -18.74 -30.23
N PRO A 697 12.80 -17.98 -29.68
CA PRO A 697 13.04 -16.60 -30.10
C PRO A 697 13.60 -16.58 -31.52
N GLY A 698 12.82 -16.14 -32.45
CA GLY A 698 13.18 -15.94 -33.85
C GLY A 698 11.97 -16.10 -34.75
N ASP A 699 11.62 -15.03 -35.43
CA ASP A 699 10.59 -14.85 -36.44
C ASP A 699 9.23 -14.35 -35.95
N TYR A 700 9.14 -13.04 -35.75
CA TYR A 700 7.88 -12.30 -35.81
C TYR A 700 7.86 -11.39 -37.03
N GLU A 701 7.22 -11.83 -38.11
CA GLU A 701 6.56 -10.92 -39.07
C GLU A 701 5.11 -10.72 -38.56
N LEU A 702 4.80 -9.50 -38.12
CA LEU A 702 3.47 -9.04 -37.76
C LEU A 702 2.65 -8.85 -39.06
N GLU A 703 1.94 -9.87 -39.53
CA GLU A 703 0.85 -9.66 -40.45
C GLU A 703 -0.41 -9.19 -39.70
N LEU A 704 -0.71 -7.90 -39.84
CA LEU A 704 -1.99 -7.33 -39.45
C LEU A 704 -3.09 -7.83 -40.36
N PRO A 705 -4.21 -8.35 -39.85
CA PRO A 705 -5.33 -8.70 -40.71
C PRO A 705 -5.93 -7.44 -41.32
N ARG A 706 -5.87 -7.34 -42.67
CA ARG A 706 -6.70 -6.43 -43.44
C ARG A 706 -8.13 -6.99 -43.39
N ASN A 707 -9.06 -6.19 -42.96
CA ASN A 707 -10.51 -6.15 -43.15
C ASN A 707 -11.26 -5.94 -41.85
N LEU A 708 -11.51 -4.68 -41.60
CA LEU A 708 -12.70 -4.17 -40.92
C LEU A 708 -13.21 -3.01 -41.79
N GLU A 709 -14.14 -3.34 -42.72
CA GLU A 709 -15.22 -2.47 -43.14
C GLU A 709 -16.42 -2.72 -42.23
#